data_3cf3208e5bf6df6350346808b97866b0
#
_entry.id   3cf3208e5bf6df6350346808b97866b0
#
_cell.length_a   1.000
_cell.length_b   1.000
_cell.length_c   1.000
_cell.angle_alpha   90.00
_cell.angle_beta   90.00
_cell.angle_gamma   90.00
#
_symmetry.space_group_name_H-M   'P 1'
#
loop_
_entity.id
_entity.type
_entity.pdbx_description
1 polymer ?
#
loop_
_entity_poly.entity_id
_entity_poly.type
_entity_poly.pdbx_seq_one_letter_code
_entity_poly.pdbx_strand_id
1 'polypeptide(L)'
;MVNTTPNILAALAAGAAFVNALPVVEDGAKEQQDPFAVLDPQNWENPDDMTWDDYVQPPGRPWHDASRKGSERNFNIALVAVDYPDSDFVITMAENSTVFTNPQAAANSLSRKDVPAFYRDLLNLPQELNRNHTLHEYWMEDSGGRFGVDLTAFGAYRMPSNSYQYGVDDEEGGFNEDACPTPENPGPCSVDLRTDALGAWRADVGNETADAYELVFILSAGQDESSTWQEFGEMLFAGPDDVPDSFGPPGNSSIPNWAHTRYVEWSSWASASSIWPNAGGGSSTQGESSGLGTYAHELTHLLGIGDNYNNPFGSPAIRSYTGPWSMMSRGSFNGPGGPHTRWQIPSLQGGSLGSLHTMTDKMRIDLVNNASILMTSRDELAQNGLVVADITARVIHPNGKGLMGIHIAMDEDLSPACNQTLEPLCDGGGYDNYDLEVIDRMGSDSFQPDSGVMLSKTKDSDRPAPFQWTIDANPQDIRLVDFYRANGSAQYITIGDYRQLADALFHAGTRSGSEYEYVDEANGLHFYIIEPKRDAEGVLSYTVGVRALNATSGGSHAMKLSKGKPTSIPSSYSSSDYTATCTYTIKNSGKSKKSSSDIYRLSAEVEGQGWEVVVPNALATAKEGESVDVTIAVRAKAGEDAEKQGRVWLRVTSESDGGVGERKVCKVRRG
;
A
#
# COMPACT_ATOMS: atom_id res chain seq x y z
N MET A 1 -35.67 27.72 40.88
CA MET A 1 -34.97 29.01 40.80
C MET A 1 -33.57 28.73 40.37
N VAL A 2 -33.25 29.36 39.25
CA VAL A 2 -31.92 29.53 38.63
C VAL A 2 -31.25 28.27 38.06
N ASN A 3 -31.54 28.05 36.76
CA ASN A 3 -30.72 27.39 35.76
C ASN A 3 -29.38 28.13 35.62
N THR A 4 -28.29 27.39 35.57
CA THR A 4 -27.06 27.81 34.86
C THR A 4 -26.46 26.62 34.15
N THR A 5 -26.73 26.51 32.86
CA THR A 5 -25.96 25.75 31.88
C THR A 5 -24.62 26.45 31.63
N PRO A 6 -23.51 25.78 31.59
CA PRO A 6 -22.29 26.33 31.00
C PRO A 6 -22.27 26.08 29.51
N ASN A 7 -22.25 27.15 28.73
CA ASN A 7 -21.87 27.16 27.35
C ASN A 7 -20.40 26.71 27.21
N ILE A 8 -20.15 25.59 26.61
CA ILE A 8 -18.82 25.24 26.10
C ILE A 8 -18.68 25.94 24.75
N LEU A 9 -17.93 27.02 24.71
CA LEU A 9 -17.39 27.58 23.48
C LEU A 9 -16.39 26.57 22.91
N ALA A 10 -16.72 25.97 21.79
CA ALA A 10 -15.76 25.29 20.96
C ALA A 10 -14.80 26.35 20.37
N ALA A 11 -13.57 26.36 20.81
CA ALA A 11 -12.48 27.08 20.16
C ALA A 11 -12.05 26.24 18.93
N LEU A 12 -12.55 26.61 17.77
CA LEU A 12 -11.99 26.19 16.50
C LEU A 12 -10.56 26.75 16.42
N ALA A 13 -9.57 25.95 16.75
CA ALA A 13 -8.20 26.20 16.32
C ALA A 13 -8.13 25.88 14.83
N ALA A 14 -8.16 26.91 14.00
CA ALA A 14 -7.78 26.80 12.59
C ALA A 14 -6.29 26.48 12.53
N GLY A 15 -5.93 25.22 12.53
CA GLY A 15 -4.64 24.74 12.07
C GLY A 15 -4.60 24.96 10.56
N ALA A 16 -3.85 25.96 10.11
CA ALA A 16 -3.50 26.11 8.72
C ALA A 16 -2.61 24.91 8.36
N ALA A 17 -3.19 23.89 7.77
CA ALA A 17 -2.45 22.89 7.05
C ALA A 17 -1.75 23.60 5.90
N PHE A 18 -0.44 23.74 5.97
CA PHE A 18 0.36 24.08 4.81
C PHE A 18 0.35 22.84 3.89
N VAL A 19 -0.64 22.80 3.00
CA VAL A 19 -0.56 21.94 1.82
C VAL A 19 0.60 22.48 1.01
N ASN A 20 1.77 21.90 1.13
CA ASN A 20 2.83 22.05 0.15
C ASN A 20 2.42 21.27 -1.11
N ALA A 21 1.49 21.84 -1.87
CA ALA A 21 1.33 21.44 -3.25
C ALA A 21 2.68 21.70 -3.92
N LEU A 22 3.32 20.65 -4.41
CA LEU A 22 4.51 20.78 -5.25
C LEU A 22 4.12 21.67 -6.45
N PRO A 23 4.92 22.65 -6.82
CA PRO A 23 4.57 23.56 -7.90
C PRO A 23 4.42 22.78 -9.21
N VAL A 24 3.27 22.96 -9.87
CA VAL A 24 3.07 22.56 -11.26
C VAL A 24 4.09 23.35 -12.07
N VAL A 25 5.04 22.66 -12.69
CA VAL A 25 6.05 23.27 -13.55
C VAL A 25 5.35 23.68 -14.86
N GLU A 26 4.94 24.94 -14.97
CA GLU A 26 4.65 25.54 -16.27
C GLU A 26 5.96 25.65 -17.07
N ASP A 27 5.94 25.15 -18.29
CA ASP A 27 7.03 25.18 -19.25
C ASP A 27 7.38 26.65 -19.58
N GLY A 28 8.48 27.17 -19.03
CA GLY A 28 8.89 28.56 -19.38
C GLY A 28 9.94 29.22 -18.51
N ALA A 29 10.26 28.75 -17.35
CA ALA A 29 11.43 29.20 -16.60
C ALA A 29 11.81 28.06 -15.64
N LYS A 30 13.00 27.48 -15.76
CA LYS A 30 13.54 26.60 -14.73
C LYS A 30 13.61 27.45 -13.46
N GLU A 31 12.61 27.30 -12.59
CA GLU A 31 12.69 27.82 -11.24
C GLU A 31 13.94 27.22 -10.62
N GLN A 32 14.84 28.06 -10.16
CA GLN A 32 16.11 27.63 -9.61
C GLN A 32 15.81 26.98 -8.26
N GLN A 33 15.65 25.66 -8.25
CA GLN A 33 15.41 24.90 -7.03
C GLN A 33 16.51 25.19 -6.00
N ASP A 34 16.14 25.27 -4.73
CA ASP A 34 17.12 25.37 -3.65
C ASP A 34 18.05 24.14 -3.70
N PRO A 35 19.34 24.32 -3.97
CA PRO A 35 20.28 23.21 -4.07
C PRO A 35 20.50 22.49 -2.73
N PHE A 36 19.99 23.05 -1.63
CA PHE A 36 19.98 22.44 -0.31
C PHE A 36 18.63 21.77 0.00
N ALA A 37 17.65 21.84 -0.88
CA ALA A 37 16.42 21.09 -0.72
C ALA A 37 16.71 19.58 -0.66
N VAL A 38 15.89 18.86 0.03
CA VAL A 38 15.91 17.38 -0.01
C VAL A 38 15.45 16.95 -1.39
N LEU A 39 16.18 16.04 -2.02
CA LEU A 39 15.90 15.62 -3.39
C LEU A 39 14.56 14.89 -3.49
N ASP A 40 14.34 13.97 -2.57
CA ASP A 40 13.21 13.05 -2.54
C ASP A 40 12.80 12.83 -1.07
N PRO A 41 12.10 13.81 -0.46
CA PRO A 41 11.73 13.70 0.93
C PRO A 41 10.70 12.59 1.13
N GLN A 42 10.94 11.71 2.07
CA GLN A 42 9.91 10.82 2.57
C GLN A 42 8.78 11.66 3.15
N ASN A 43 7.57 11.39 2.71
CA ASN A 43 6.36 12.10 3.16
C ASN A 43 5.32 11.09 3.65
N TRP A 44 5.69 10.37 4.68
CA TRP A 44 4.82 9.41 5.31
C TRP A 44 3.61 10.10 5.98
N GLU A 45 2.42 9.57 5.69
CA GLU A 45 1.15 9.98 6.29
C GLU A 45 0.38 8.75 6.77
N ASN A 46 -0.34 8.90 7.88
CA ASN A 46 -1.20 7.82 8.35
C ASN A 46 -2.43 7.69 7.43
N PRO A 47 -2.64 6.55 6.75
CA PRO A 47 -3.82 6.36 5.90
C PRO A 47 -5.16 6.52 6.62
N ASP A 48 -5.20 6.30 7.93
CA ASP A 48 -6.41 6.46 8.73
C ASP A 48 -6.87 7.92 8.85
N ASP A 49 -5.96 8.87 8.68
CA ASP A 49 -6.23 10.31 8.70
C ASP A 49 -6.62 10.86 7.31
N MET A 50 -6.47 10.05 6.25
CA MET A 50 -6.76 10.48 4.88
C MET A 50 -8.26 10.58 4.61
N THR A 51 -8.60 11.48 3.71
CA THR A 51 -9.97 11.75 3.26
C THR A 51 -10.09 11.63 1.75
N TRP A 52 -11.30 11.71 1.21
CA TRP A 52 -11.49 11.73 -0.25
C TRP A 52 -10.86 12.93 -0.96
N ASP A 53 -10.46 13.97 -0.23
CA ASP A 53 -9.71 15.10 -0.79
C ASP A 53 -8.26 14.71 -1.15
N ASP A 54 -7.76 13.60 -0.61
CA ASP A 54 -6.43 13.06 -0.89
C ASP A 54 -6.41 12.16 -2.14
N TYR A 55 -7.57 11.87 -2.74
CA TYR A 55 -7.64 11.09 -3.97
C TYR A 55 -7.07 11.85 -5.16
N VAL A 56 -6.12 11.24 -5.87
CA VAL A 56 -5.49 11.77 -7.08
C VAL A 56 -5.87 10.93 -8.29
N GLN A 57 -6.59 11.52 -9.25
CA GLN A 57 -7.01 10.82 -10.46
C GLN A 57 -5.82 10.48 -11.37
N PRO A 58 -5.64 9.21 -11.79
CA PRO A 58 -4.63 8.84 -12.79
C PRO A 58 -4.87 9.54 -14.14
N PRO A 59 -3.82 10.13 -14.75
CA PRO A 59 -3.98 10.90 -15.98
C PRO A 59 -4.37 10.02 -17.16
N GLY A 60 -5.30 10.52 -18.00
CA GLY A 60 -5.71 9.88 -19.24
C GLY A 60 -6.38 8.51 -19.08
N ARG A 61 -6.89 8.19 -17.89
CA ARG A 61 -7.45 6.88 -17.54
C ARG A 61 -8.93 6.99 -17.16
N PRO A 62 -9.87 6.88 -18.10
CA PRO A 62 -11.31 7.00 -17.83
C PRO A 62 -11.90 5.66 -17.35
N TRP A 63 -11.31 5.03 -16.33
CA TRP A 63 -11.73 3.71 -15.84
C TRP A 63 -13.10 3.74 -15.14
N HIS A 64 -13.53 4.89 -14.64
CA HIS A 64 -14.88 5.13 -14.10
C HIS A 64 -16.00 5.06 -15.14
N ASP A 65 -15.69 5.00 -16.44
CA ASP A 65 -16.68 4.82 -17.51
C ASP A 65 -17.17 3.36 -17.56
N ALA A 66 -18.26 3.08 -16.89
CA ALA A 66 -18.87 1.74 -16.81
C ALA A 66 -19.28 1.14 -18.17
N SER A 67 -19.33 1.95 -19.24
CA SER A 67 -19.60 1.45 -20.60
C SER A 67 -18.40 0.77 -21.25
N ARG A 68 -17.19 1.04 -20.76
CA ARG A 68 -15.96 0.39 -21.22
C ARG A 68 -15.89 -1.01 -20.64
N LYS A 69 -15.52 -1.96 -21.48
CA LYS A 69 -15.29 -3.33 -21.06
C LYS A 69 -13.80 -3.62 -21.03
N GLY A 70 -13.40 -4.53 -20.16
CA GLY A 70 -12.04 -5.06 -20.15
C GLY A 70 -11.71 -5.65 -21.53
N SER A 71 -10.52 -5.35 -22.04
CA SER A 71 -10.12 -5.80 -23.37
C SER A 71 -9.91 -7.31 -23.47
N GLU A 72 -9.70 -7.99 -22.36
CA GLU A 72 -9.44 -9.43 -22.29
C GLU A 72 -10.51 -10.20 -21.53
N ARG A 73 -11.02 -9.64 -20.42
CA ARG A 73 -12.00 -10.30 -19.57
C ARG A 73 -12.95 -9.30 -18.93
N ASN A 74 -14.21 -9.68 -18.80
CA ASN A 74 -15.14 -9.08 -17.84
C ASN A 74 -15.68 -10.21 -16.98
N PHE A 75 -15.41 -10.13 -15.67
CA PHE A 75 -15.94 -11.08 -14.71
C PHE A 75 -17.46 -10.96 -14.68
N ASN A 76 -18.18 -12.04 -15.00
CA ASN A 76 -19.62 -12.09 -14.92
C ASN A 76 -20.03 -12.66 -13.55
N ILE A 77 -20.35 -11.79 -12.60
CA ILE A 77 -20.53 -12.13 -11.19
C ILE A 77 -22.00 -12.01 -10.79
N ALA A 78 -22.53 -13.01 -10.09
CA ALA A 78 -23.82 -12.94 -9.41
C ALA A 78 -23.63 -12.40 -7.99
N LEU A 79 -24.36 -11.36 -7.60
CA LEU A 79 -24.49 -10.89 -6.21
C LEU A 79 -25.78 -11.48 -5.61
N VAL A 80 -25.63 -12.41 -4.69
CA VAL A 80 -26.72 -13.15 -4.03
C VAL A 80 -26.90 -12.61 -2.62
N ALA A 81 -27.98 -11.83 -2.39
CA ALA A 81 -28.24 -11.22 -1.09
C ALA A 81 -29.11 -12.14 -0.20
N VAL A 82 -28.68 -12.34 1.04
CA VAL A 82 -29.32 -13.22 2.01
C VAL A 82 -29.51 -12.55 3.36
N ASP A 83 -30.63 -12.86 4.02
CA ASP A 83 -30.92 -12.45 5.39
C ASP A 83 -31.45 -13.65 6.20
N TYR A 84 -31.68 -13.46 7.50
CA TYR A 84 -31.93 -14.52 8.45
C TYR A 84 -33.27 -14.33 9.19
N PRO A 85 -33.88 -15.40 9.80
CA PRO A 85 -35.07 -15.27 10.60
C PRO A 85 -34.94 -14.30 11.78
N ASP A 86 -33.74 -14.17 12.33
CA ASP A 86 -33.39 -13.35 13.48
C ASP A 86 -32.69 -12.05 13.11
N SER A 87 -32.24 -11.87 11.86
CA SER A 87 -31.49 -10.71 11.40
C SER A 87 -31.92 -10.30 10.00
N ASP A 88 -32.72 -9.24 9.92
CA ASP A 88 -33.02 -8.58 8.66
C ASP A 88 -31.81 -7.78 8.14
N PHE A 89 -31.82 -7.43 6.84
CA PHE A 89 -30.82 -6.49 6.34
C PHE A 89 -30.87 -5.18 7.12
N VAL A 90 -29.71 -4.75 7.61
CA VAL A 90 -29.60 -3.52 8.41
C VAL A 90 -30.04 -2.30 7.59
N ILE A 91 -29.73 -2.27 6.29
CA ILE A 91 -30.14 -1.20 5.39
C ILE A 91 -31.65 -0.99 5.31
N THR A 92 -32.46 -1.98 5.72
CA THR A 92 -33.93 -1.87 5.77
C THR A 92 -34.47 -1.33 7.09
N MET A 93 -33.62 -1.19 8.10
CA MET A 93 -33.98 -0.75 9.44
C MET A 93 -34.04 0.78 9.52
N ALA A 94 -34.68 1.30 10.55
CA ALA A 94 -34.66 2.73 10.84
C ALA A 94 -33.28 3.16 11.35
N GLU A 95 -32.87 4.37 11.04
CA GLU A 95 -31.66 4.98 11.57
C GLU A 95 -31.65 4.91 13.12
N ASN A 96 -30.48 4.62 13.69
CA ASN A 96 -30.31 4.46 15.13
C ASN A 96 -31.17 3.37 15.80
N SER A 97 -31.64 2.39 15.03
CA SER A 97 -32.43 1.27 15.54
C SER A 97 -31.59 0.15 16.15
N THR A 98 -30.28 0.17 15.99
CA THR A 98 -29.34 -0.81 16.55
C THR A 98 -28.30 -0.13 17.44
N VAL A 99 -27.58 -0.90 18.23
CA VAL A 99 -26.48 -0.40 19.08
C VAL A 99 -25.34 0.23 18.26
N PHE A 100 -25.26 -0.08 16.97
CA PHE A 100 -24.27 0.42 16.02
C PHE A 100 -24.72 1.72 15.31
N THR A 101 -25.85 2.31 15.67
CA THR A 101 -26.43 3.49 15.02
C THR A 101 -26.78 3.32 13.53
N ASN A 102 -26.71 2.10 13.01
CA ASN A 102 -27.01 1.77 11.61
C ASN A 102 -28.52 1.63 11.34
N PRO A 103 -28.95 1.78 10.08
CA PRO A 103 -28.17 2.18 8.91
C PRO A 103 -27.84 3.68 8.92
N GLN A 104 -26.88 4.08 8.07
CA GLN A 104 -26.60 5.49 7.85
C GLN A 104 -27.81 6.20 7.22
N ALA A 105 -28.00 7.48 7.58
CA ALA A 105 -29.12 8.30 7.11
C ALA A 105 -29.23 8.38 5.58
N ALA A 106 -28.13 8.32 4.86
CA ALA A 106 -28.08 8.38 3.39
C ALA A 106 -28.78 7.20 2.69
N ALA A 107 -29.00 6.09 3.40
CA ALA A 107 -29.49 4.85 2.80
C ALA A 107 -30.54 4.10 3.65
N ASN A 108 -31.09 4.71 4.69
CA ASN A 108 -32.05 4.05 5.57
C ASN A 108 -33.41 3.79 4.87
N SER A 109 -34.16 2.82 5.40
CA SER A 109 -35.55 2.54 5.00
C SER A 109 -35.73 1.99 3.59
N LEU A 110 -34.75 1.25 3.06
CA LEU A 110 -34.96 0.46 1.84
C LEU A 110 -35.93 -0.68 2.09
N SER A 111 -36.71 -1.04 1.07
CA SER A 111 -37.49 -2.27 1.16
C SER A 111 -36.62 -3.49 0.91
N ARG A 112 -36.89 -4.60 1.60
CA ARG A 112 -36.08 -5.85 1.48
C ARG A 112 -35.89 -6.29 0.03
N LYS A 113 -36.87 -6.16 -0.84
CA LYS A 113 -36.79 -6.53 -2.26
C LYS A 113 -35.81 -5.68 -3.08
N ASP A 114 -35.50 -4.46 -2.61
CA ASP A 114 -34.65 -3.50 -3.30
C ASP A 114 -33.18 -3.61 -2.86
N VAL A 115 -32.91 -4.37 -1.78
CA VAL A 115 -31.56 -4.54 -1.20
C VAL A 115 -30.55 -5.11 -2.21
N PRO A 116 -30.83 -6.18 -2.97
CA PRO A 116 -29.85 -6.72 -3.92
C PRO A 116 -29.44 -5.69 -4.98
N ALA A 117 -30.40 -4.94 -5.52
CA ALA A 117 -30.13 -3.90 -6.50
C ALA A 117 -29.33 -2.74 -5.91
N PHE A 118 -29.65 -2.35 -4.66
CA PHE A 118 -28.92 -1.30 -3.95
C PHE A 118 -27.43 -1.64 -3.82
N TYR A 119 -27.08 -2.83 -3.34
CA TYR A 119 -25.69 -3.23 -3.15
C TYR A 119 -24.97 -3.47 -4.48
N ARG A 120 -25.62 -4.02 -5.50
CA ARG A 120 -25.08 -4.05 -6.86
C ARG A 120 -24.67 -2.65 -7.31
N ASP A 121 -25.56 -1.67 -7.14
CA ASP A 121 -25.33 -0.30 -7.60
C ASP A 121 -24.28 0.41 -6.74
N LEU A 122 -24.26 0.17 -5.42
CA LEU A 122 -23.22 0.70 -4.53
C LEU A 122 -21.83 0.20 -4.92
N LEU A 123 -21.72 -1.06 -5.32
CA LEU A 123 -20.44 -1.68 -5.65
C LEU A 123 -19.99 -1.42 -7.09
N ASN A 124 -20.94 -1.28 -8.05
CA ASN A 124 -20.56 -1.33 -9.45
C ASN A 124 -21.26 -0.31 -10.37
N LEU A 125 -21.94 0.68 -9.81
CA LEU A 125 -22.52 1.80 -10.56
C LEU A 125 -21.97 3.13 -10.00
N PRO A 126 -21.28 3.95 -10.81
CA PRO A 126 -20.80 5.25 -10.34
C PRO A 126 -21.94 6.13 -9.85
N GLN A 127 -21.87 6.57 -8.60
CA GLN A 127 -22.89 7.39 -7.94
C GLN A 127 -22.30 8.19 -6.76
N GLU A 128 -23.03 9.16 -6.24
CA GLU A 128 -22.57 10.00 -5.13
C GLU A 128 -22.26 9.18 -3.86
N LEU A 129 -23.04 8.14 -3.58
CA LEU A 129 -22.91 7.32 -2.38
C LEU A 129 -21.56 6.54 -2.34
N ASN A 130 -21.01 6.17 -3.49
CA ASN A 130 -19.72 5.51 -3.61
C ASN A 130 -18.63 6.43 -4.18
N ARG A 131 -18.83 7.75 -4.17
CA ARG A 131 -17.91 8.75 -4.71
C ARG A 131 -17.51 8.50 -6.17
N ASN A 132 -18.36 7.85 -6.94
CA ASN A 132 -18.17 7.39 -8.31
C ASN A 132 -17.09 6.30 -8.49
N HIS A 133 -16.60 5.70 -7.41
CA HIS A 133 -15.67 4.57 -7.46
C HIS A 133 -16.42 3.24 -7.44
N THR A 134 -15.95 2.31 -8.25
CA THR A 134 -16.61 1.01 -8.43
C THR A 134 -15.62 -0.14 -8.50
N LEU A 135 -16.10 -1.36 -8.28
CA LEU A 135 -15.32 -2.57 -8.44
C LEU A 135 -14.84 -2.74 -9.89
N HIS A 136 -15.68 -2.36 -10.86
CA HIS A 136 -15.28 -2.33 -12.27
C HIS A 136 -14.11 -1.37 -12.51
N GLU A 137 -14.17 -0.15 -11.96
CA GLU A 137 -13.09 0.83 -12.06
C GLU A 137 -11.78 0.29 -11.47
N TYR A 138 -11.83 -0.30 -10.27
CA TYR A 138 -10.67 -0.89 -9.61
C TYR A 138 -9.94 -1.90 -10.50
N TRP A 139 -10.68 -2.88 -11.04
CA TRP A 139 -10.08 -3.93 -11.89
C TRP A 139 -9.60 -3.40 -13.23
N MET A 140 -10.30 -2.42 -13.81
CA MET A 140 -9.85 -1.73 -15.03
C MET A 140 -8.56 -0.95 -14.79
N GLU A 141 -8.45 -0.27 -13.65
CA GLU A 141 -7.24 0.47 -13.26
C GLU A 141 -6.07 -0.49 -13.04
N ASP A 142 -6.28 -1.49 -12.21
CA ASP A 142 -5.26 -2.43 -11.78
C ASP A 142 -4.71 -3.31 -12.91
N SER A 143 -5.51 -3.52 -13.96
CA SER A 143 -5.12 -4.26 -15.16
C SER A 143 -4.74 -3.39 -16.37
N GLY A 144 -4.77 -2.06 -16.22
CA GLY A 144 -4.56 -1.14 -17.37
C GLY A 144 -5.62 -1.26 -18.45
N GLY A 145 -6.86 -1.58 -18.09
CA GLY A 145 -8.00 -1.71 -18.98
C GLY A 145 -8.21 -3.11 -19.57
N ARG A 146 -7.56 -4.12 -19.02
CA ARG A 146 -7.67 -5.50 -19.52
C ARG A 146 -8.83 -6.26 -18.87
N PHE A 147 -9.10 -6.04 -17.58
CA PHE A 147 -10.10 -6.76 -16.81
C PHE A 147 -11.14 -5.79 -16.26
N GLY A 148 -12.42 -6.14 -16.43
CA GLY A 148 -13.56 -5.40 -15.88
C GLY A 148 -14.49 -6.32 -15.11
N VAL A 149 -15.55 -5.75 -14.49
CA VAL A 149 -16.55 -6.49 -13.71
C VAL A 149 -17.94 -6.14 -14.18
N ASP A 150 -18.73 -7.18 -14.43
CA ASP A 150 -20.19 -7.13 -14.62
C ASP A 150 -20.87 -7.78 -13.41
N LEU A 151 -21.71 -7.04 -12.70
CA LEU A 151 -22.38 -7.50 -11.48
C LEU A 151 -23.89 -7.56 -11.67
N THR A 152 -24.50 -8.72 -11.42
CA THR A 152 -25.95 -8.93 -11.49
C THR A 152 -26.48 -9.36 -10.13
N ALA A 153 -27.49 -8.68 -9.62
CA ALA A 153 -28.05 -8.92 -8.29
C ALA A 153 -29.23 -9.89 -8.29
N PHE A 154 -29.30 -10.75 -7.27
CA PHE A 154 -30.34 -11.75 -7.02
C PHE A 154 -30.76 -11.77 -5.56
N GLY A 155 -31.96 -12.19 -5.30
CA GLY A 155 -32.58 -12.30 -3.96
C GLY A 155 -33.55 -11.15 -3.70
N ALA A 156 -33.78 -10.80 -2.46
CA ALA A 156 -33.18 -11.26 -1.20
C ALA A 156 -33.76 -12.62 -0.79
N TYR A 157 -32.93 -13.55 -0.41
CA TYR A 157 -33.32 -14.88 0.08
C TYR A 157 -33.28 -14.94 1.59
N ARG A 158 -34.36 -15.54 2.22
CA ARG A 158 -34.38 -15.78 3.66
C ARG A 158 -33.73 -17.14 3.94
N MET A 159 -32.67 -17.15 4.72
CA MET A 159 -32.00 -18.39 5.13
C MET A 159 -32.88 -19.20 6.10
N PRO A 160 -32.75 -20.54 6.11
CA PRO A 160 -33.54 -21.39 6.99
C PRO A 160 -33.14 -21.31 8.46
N SER A 161 -31.88 -21.01 8.77
CA SER A 161 -31.33 -20.95 10.13
C SER A 161 -31.09 -19.51 10.58
N ASN A 162 -30.89 -19.29 11.87
CA ASN A 162 -30.55 -17.99 12.43
C ASN A 162 -29.11 -17.60 12.08
N SER A 163 -28.81 -16.30 12.05
CA SER A 163 -27.52 -15.75 11.64
C SER A 163 -26.34 -16.35 12.41
N TYR A 164 -26.47 -16.48 13.73
CA TYR A 164 -25.40 -17.01 14.62
C TYR A 164 -25.14 -18.52 14.47
N GLN A 165 -25.97 -19.25 13.74
CA GLN A 165 -25.80 -20.68 13.49
C GLN A 165 -25.00 -20.97 12.23
N TYR A 166 -24.79 -19.94 11.39
CA TYR A 166 -24.02 -20.06 10.17
C TYR A 166 -22.54 -19.84 10.42
N GLY A 167 -21.75 -20.69 9.81
CA GLY A 167 -20.36 -20.49 9.51
C GLY A 167 -20.14 -20.55 8.00
N VAL A 168 -18.90 -20.47 7.57
CA VAL A 168 -18.48 -20.65 6.19
C VAL A 168 -17.45 -21.76 6.14
N ASP A 169 -17.69 -22.78 5.31
CA ASP A 169 -16.70 -23.85 5.10
C ASP A 169 -15.48 -23.27 4.37
N ASP A 170 -14.31 -23.46 4.93
CA ASP A 170 -13.05 -23.10 4.30
C ASP A 170 -12.51 -24.27 3.46
N GLU A 171 -11.56 -23.97 2.56
CA GLU A 171 -10.95 -24.98 1.68
C GLU A 171 -10.15 -26.05 2.45
N GLU A 172 -9.83 -25.81 3.72
CA GLU A 172 -9.10 -26.73 4.60
C GLU A 172 -10.05 -27.65 5.39
N GLY A 173 -11.36 -27.51 5.20
CA GLY A 173 -12.40 -28.33 5.83
C GLY A 173 -12.73 -27.92 7.26
N GLY A 174 -12.41 -26.70 7.65
CA GLY A 174 -12.86 -26.04 8.87
C GLY A 174 -14.12 -25.21 8.62
N PHE A 175 -14.90 -24.95 9.67
CA PHE A 175 -15.89 -23.90 9.65
C PHE A 175 -15.31 -22.65 10.28
N ASN A 176 -15.45 -21.52 9.61
CA ASN A 176 -15.32 -20.25 10.29
C ASN A 176 -16.45 -20.17 11.32
N GLU A 177 -16.07 -19.84 12.50
CA GLU A 177 -16.73 -19.98 13.77
C GLU A 177 -18.18 -19.50 13.80
N ASP A 178 -19.13 -20.40 13.92
CA ASP A 178 -20.50 -20.07 14.34
C ASP A 178 -20.57 -19.82 15.86
N ALA A 179 -21.69 -19.23 16.32
CA ALA A 179 -21.93 -18.99 17.75
C ALA A 179 -22.48 -20.21 18.48
N CYS A 180 -22.38 -21.38 17.89
CA CYS A 180 -22.85 -22.65 18.43
C CYS A 180 -21.79 -23.76 18.28
N PRO A 181 -21.95 -24.90 18.98
CA PRO A 181 -22.92 -25.13 20.04
C PRO A 181 -22.49 -24.59 21.39
N THR A 182 -23.46 -24.12 22.16
CA THR A 182 -23.29 -23.96 23.60
C THR A 182 -24.28 -24.84 24.34
N PRO A 183 -24.08 -25.09 25.65
CA PRO A 183 -25.06 -25.84 26.43
C PRO A 183 -26.46 -25.21 26.39
N GLU A 184 -26.52 -23.87 26.24
CA GLU A 184 -27.72 -23.06 26.20
C GLU A 184 -28.33 -23.00 24.81
N ASN A 185 -27.51 -23.22 23.77
CA ASN A 185 -27.91 -23.19 22.37
C ASN A 185 -27.37 -24.40 21.61
N PRO A 186 -28.04 -25.56 21.73
CA PRO A 186 -27.51 -26.85 21.26
C PRO A 186 -27.57 -27.05 19.73
N GLY A 187 -28.09 -26.07 18.98
CA GLY A 187 -28.09 -26.19 17.51
C GLY A 187 -29.46 -26.13 16.85
N PRO A 188 -29.54 -26.26 15.54
CA PRO A 188 -28.47 -26.75 14.64
C PRO A 188 -27.30 -25.77 14.59
N CYS A 189 -26.10 -26.26 14.41
CA CYS A 189 -24.85 -25.52 14.43
C CYS A 189 -23.99 -26.00 13.27
N SER A 190 -22.98 -25.22 12.92
CA SER A 190 -22.13 -25.51 11.76
C SER A 190 -22.94 -25.68 10.48
N VAL A 191 -23.88 -24.75 10.25
CA VAL A 191 -24.66 -24.68 9.02
C VAL A 191 -23.88 -23.86 8.02
N ASP A 192 -23.67 -24.39 6.83
CA ASP A 192 -22.86 -23.75 5.80
C ASP A 192 -23.70 -22.70 5.02
N LEU A 193 -23.28 -21.44 5.11
CA LEU A 193 -23.93 -20.33 4.43
C LEU A 193 -23.86 -20.46 2.90
N ARG A 194 -22.74 -20.90 2.36
CA ARG A 194 -22.59 -21.08 0.90
C ARG A 194 -23.59 -22.08 0.36
N THR A 195 -23.72 -23.21 1.01
CA THR A 195 -24.65 -24.27 0.62
C THR A 195 -26.08 -23.75 0.59
N ASP A 196 -26.55 -23.08 1.64
CA ASP A 196 -27.93 -22.62 1.73
C ASP A 196 -28.22 -21.44 0.78
N ALA A 197 -27.30 -20.48 0.70
CA ALA A 197 -27.44 -19.30 -0.19
C ALA A 197 -27.46 -19.69 -1.67
N LEU A 198 -26.48 -20.49 -2.10
CA LEU A 198 -26.41 -20.95 -3.49
C LEU A 198 -27.57 -21.91 -3.81
N GLY A 199 -27.99 -22.73 -2.86
CA GLY A 199 -29.15 -23.59 -3.00
C GLY A 199 -30.46 -22.80 -3.20
N ALA A 200 -30.70 -21.78 -2.39
CA ALA A 200 -31.87 -20.90 -2.52
C ALA A 200 -31.85 -20.14 -3.86
N TRP A 201 -30.71 -19.57 -4.25
CA TRP A 201 -30.55 -18.87 -5.53
C TRP A 201 -30.83 -19.81 -6.71
N ARG A 202 -30.21 -21.00 -6.75
CA ARG A 202 -30.41 -21.96 -7.84
C ARG A 202 -31.83 -22.48 -7.92
N ALA A 203 -32.52 -22.61 -6.78
CA ALA A 203 -33.94 -23.00 -6.74
C ALA A 203 -34.87 -21.95 -7.36
N ASP A 204 -34.51 -20.65 -7.23
CA ASP A 204 -35.25 -19.52 -7.78
C ASP A 204 -35.01 -19.33 -9.28
N VAL A 205 -33.76 -19.25 -9.71
CA VAL A 205 -33.41 -18.89 -11.10
C VAL A 205 -33.19 -20.09 -12.03
N GLY A 206 -33.05 -21.30 -11.48
CA GLY A 206 -32.69 -22.53 -12.19
C GLY A 206 -31.20 -22.64 -12.49
N ASN A 207 -30.75 -23.90 -12.64
CA ASN A 207 -29.31 -24.21 -12.85
C ASN A 207 -28.76 -23.57 -14.14
N GLU A 208 -29.53 -23.56 -15.22
CA GLU A 208 -29.08 -22.97 -16.49
C GLU A 208 -28.72 -21.48 -16.35
N THR A 209 -29.54 -20.72 -15.61
CA THR A 209 -29.27 -19.30 -15.33
C THR A 209 -28.09 -19.15 -14.39
N ALA A 210 -28.03 -19.96 -13.33
CA ALA A 210 -26.96 -19.89 -12.33
C ALA A 210 -25.59 -20.25 -12.93
N ASP A 211 -25.55 -21.28 -13.78
CA ASP A 211 -24.30 -21.74 -14.44
C ASP A 211 -23.81 -20.76 -15.53
N ALA A 212 -24.59 -19.74 -15.88
CA ALA A 212 -24.14 -18.66 -16.76
C ALA A 212 -23.24 -17.64 -16.07
N TYR A 213 -23.18 -17.64 -14.75
CA TYR A 213 -22.30 -16.79 -13.96
C TYR A 213 -21.01 -17.52 -13.62
N GLU A 214 -19.93 -16.82 -13.77
CA GLU A 214 -18.58 -17.34 -13.56
C GLU A 214 -18.24 -17.44 -12.07
N LEU A 215 -18.66 -16.43 -11.30
CA LEU A 215 -18.37 -16.27 -9.87
C LEU A 215 -19.61 -15.77 -9.14
N VAL A 216 -19.62 -15.96 -7.83
CA VAL A 216 -20.74 -15.53 -6.97
C VAL A 216 -20.23 -14.78 -5.75
N PHE A 217 -20.80 -13.59 -5.50
CA PHE A 217 -20.70 -12.89 -4.22
C PHE A 217 -21.94 -13.15 -3.40
N ILE A 218 -21.81 -13.66 -2.18
CA ILE A 218 -22.89 -13.85 -1.22
C ILE A 218 -22.85 -12.69 -0.23
N LEU A 219 -23.85 -11.80 -0.31
CA LEU A 219 -24.01 -10.68 0.59
C LEU A 219 -24.90 -11.08 1.77
N SER A 220 -24.30 -11.22 2.94
CA SER A 220 -24.97 -11.52 4.20
C SER A 220 -25.51 -10.25 4.87
N ALA A 221 -26.71 -10.32 5.43
CA ALA A 221 -27.27 -9.27 6.27
C ALA A 221 -26.37 -9.00 7.49
N GLY A 222 -26.21 -7.74 7.84
CA GLY A 222 -25.46 -7.29 9.00
C GLY A 222 -23.98 -7.09 8.74
N GLN A 223 -23.24 -6.93 9.83
CA GLN A 223 -21.78 -6.84 9.80
C GLN A 223 -21.16 -8.22 9.62
N ASP A 224 -20.05 -8.29 8.90
CA ASP A 224 -19.15 -9.43 8.95
C ASP A 224 -18.17 -9.30 10.13
N GLU A 225 -17.40 -10.35 10.40
CA GLU A 225 -16.49 -10.40 11.53
C GLU A 225 -15.31 -9.41 11.42
N SER A 226 -14.98 -8.98 10.21
CA SER A 226 -13.93 -7.99 10.00
C SER A 226 -14.34 -6.58 10.42
N SER A 227 -15.62 -6.33 10.77
CA SER A 227 -16.12 -5.03 11.23
C SER A 227 -15.52 -4.68 12.58
N THR A 228 -14.93 -3.48 12.67
CA THR A 228 -14.28 -2.98 13.87
C THR A 228 -14.75 -1.55 14.17
N TRP A 229 -14.56 -1.10 15.39
CA TRP A 229 -14.84 0.26 15.81
C TRP A 229 -13.60 0.88 16.46
N GLN A 230 -13.19 2.04 15.96
CA GLN A 230 -12.20 2.91 16.55
C GLN A 230 -12.44 4.34 16.05
N GLU A 231 -12.34 5.32 16.89
CA GLU A 231 -12.51 6.73 16.56
C GLU A 231 -11.38 7.55 17.17
N PHE A 232 -10.58 8.21 16.33
CA PHE A 232 -9.48 9.12 16.73
C PHE A 232 -8.51 8.53 17.78
N GLY A 233 -8.19 7.26 17.64
CA GLY A 233 -7.34 6.55 18.60
C GLY A 233 -8.02 6.21 19.93
N GLU A 234 -9.29 6.56 20.10
CA GLU A 234 -10.09 6.19 21.26
C GLU A 234 -10.76 4.83 21.06
N MET A 235 -10.66 3.99 22.06
CA MET A 235 -11.25 2.66 22.06
C MET A 235 -12.65 2.73 22.66
N LEU A 236 -13.62 2.07 22.01
CA LEU A 236 -15.00 2.05 22.50
C LEU A 236 -15.11 1.36 23.87
N PHE A 237 -14.36 0.28 24.08
CA PHE A 237 -14.30 -0.48 25.33
C PHE A 237 -12.86 -0.64 25.80
N ALA A 238 -12.65 -0.60 27.11
CA ALA A 238 -11.32 -0.74 27.69
C ALA A 238 -10.85 -2.22 27.73
N GLY A 239 -11.76 -3.18 27.65
CA GLY A 239 -11.45 -4.60 27.66
C GLY A 239 -12.65 -5.45 27.28
N PRO A 240 -12.47 -6.75 27.08
CA PRO A 240 -13.54 -7.65 26.65
C PRO A 240 -14.71 -7.70 27.65
N ASP A 241 -14.44 -7.56 28.94
CA ASP A 241 -15.47 -7.57 29.99
C ASP A 241 -16.38 -6.32 29.99
N ASP A 242 -15.94 -5.27 29.30
CA ASP A 242 -16.70 -4.03 29.18
C ASP A 242 -17.68 -4.03 27.99
N VAL A 243 -17.63 -5.04 27.10
CA VAL A 243 -18.51 -5.17 25.95
C VAL A 243 -19.90 -5.63 26.41
N PRO A 244 -20.97 -4.79 26.28
CA PRO A 244 -22.30 -5.16 26.72
C PRO A 244 -22.89 -6.33 25.97
N ASP A 245 -23.77 -7.11 26.59
CA ASP A 245 -24.50 -8.23 25.98
C ASP A 245 -25.31 -7.81 24.73
N SER A 246 -25.71 -6.54 24.64
CA SER A 246 -26.41 -6.01 23.47
C SER A 246 -25.58 -5.98 22.18
N PHE A 247 -24.26 -6.11 22.28
CA PHE A 247 -23.33 -6.25 21.14
C PHE A 247 -23.14 -7.72 20.72
N GLY A 248 -23.67 -8.65 21.51
CA GLY A 248 -23.68 -10.06 21.17
C GLY A 248 -24.72 -10.44 20.09
N PRO A 249 -24.97 -11.74 19.88
CA PRO A 249 -25.97 -12.21 18.94
C PRO A 249 -27.31 -11.51 19.17
N PRO A 250 -28.13 -11.30 18.12
CA PRO A 250 -29.12 -10.23 18.06
C PRO A 250 -30.04 -10.16 19.26
N GLY A 251 -29.77 -9.21 20.18
CA GLY A 251 -30.60 -8.83 21.31
C GLY A 251 -31.09 -9.97 22.24
N ASN A 252 -30.45 -11.13 22.18
CA ASN A 252 -30.88 -12.32 22.91
C ASN A 252 -29.92 -12.63 24.06
N SER A 253 -30.32 -12.23 25.27
CA SER A 253 -29.55 -12.47 26.51
C SER A 253 -29.40 -13.95 26.89
N SER A 254 -30.09 -14.88 26.22
CA SER A 254 -29.91 -16.31 26.42
C SER A 254 -28.77 -16.92 25.60
N ILE A 255 -28.15 -16.14 24.73
CA ILE A 255 -27.01 -16.54 23.91
C ILE A 255 -25.77 -15.80 24.42
N PRO A 256 -24.59 -16.44 24.46
CA PRO A 256 -23.36 -15.78 24.88
C PRO A 256 -23.10 -14.49 24.12
N ASN A 257 -22.51 -13.48 24.80
CA ASN A 257 -22.06 -12.26 24.14
C ASN A 257 -20.91 -12.57 23.19
N TRP A 258 -21.22 -12.69 21.90
CA TRP A 258 -20.29 -13.08 20.86
C TRP A 258 -19.19 -12.03 20.65
N ALA A 259 -19.56 -10.76 20.63
CA ALA A 259 -18.61 -9.66 20.52
C ALA A 259 -17.63 -9.62 21.72
N HIS A 260 -18.09 -9.99 22.91
CA HIS A 260 -17.23 -10.12 24.11
C HIS A 260 -16.13 -11.17 23.89
N THR A 261 -16.46 -12.34 23.36
CA THR A 261 -15.51 -13.41 23.14
C THR A 261 -14.57 -13.16 21.98
N ARG A 262 -14.92 -12.23 21.08
CA ARG A 262 -14.17 -11.84 19.89
C ARG A 262 -13.55 -10.46 20.00
N TYR A 263 -13.44 -9.93 21.20
CA TYR A 263 -12.82 -8.62 21.43
C TYR A 263 -11.41 -8.55 20.85
N VAL A 264 -11.18 -7.51 20.10
CA VAL A 264 -9.89 -7.22 19.47
C VAL A 264 -9.28 -6.01 20.16
N GLU A 265 -8.19 -6.19 20.89
CA GLU A 265 -7.65 -5.19 21.80
C GLU A 265 -7.30 -3.86 21.13
N TRP A 266 -6.72 -3.88 19.95
CA TRP A 266 -6.30 -2.67 19.26
C TRP A 266 -7.44 -1.88 18.60
N SER A 267 -8.57 -2.52 18.31
CA SER A 267 -9.78 -1.87 17.81
C SER A 267 -10.89 -1.77 18.85
N SER A 268 -10.66 -2.29 20.05
CA SER A 268 -11.56 -2.38 21.21
C SER A 268 -12.92 -3.05 20.98
N TRP A 269 -13.16 -3.59 19.80
CA TRP A 269 -14.38 -4.34 19.51
C TRP A 269 -14.27 -4.97 18.11
N ALA A 270 -14.75 -6.19 17.98
CA ALA A 270 -15.02 -6.82 16.70
C ALA A 270 -16.54 -7.05 16.56
N SER A 271 -17.02 -7.25 15.34
CA SER A 271 -18.42 -7.56 15.07
C SER A 271 -18.86 -8.82 15.84
N ALA A 272 -20.13 -8.81 16.26
CA ALA A 272 -20.81 -10.00 16.81
C ALA A 272 -21.16 -11.05 15.74
N SER A 273 -20.77 -10.88 14.51
CA SER A 273 -21.01 -11.81 13.41
C SER A 273 -20.14 -13.06 13.52
N SER A 274 -20.66 -14.16 13.09
CA SER A 274 -19.95 -15.42 12.85
C SER A 274 -19.55 -15.60 11.37
N ILE A 275 -19.84 -14.61 10.53
CA ILE A 275 -19.54 -14.65 9.10
C ILE A 275 -18.28 -13.82 8.83
N TRP A 276 -17.28 -14.45 8.24
CA TRP A 276 -16.07 -13.78 7.74
C TRP A 276 -16.18 -13.44 6.27
N PRO A 277 -15.55 -12.36 5.80
CA PRO A 277 -15.18 -12.28 4.39
C PRO A 277 -14.31 -13.50 4.06
N ASN A 278 -14.78 -14.28 3.11
CA ASN A 278 -14.12 -15.56 2.78
C ASN A 278 -14.44 -15.97 1.35
N ALA A 279 -13.46 -16.50 0.63
CA ALA A 279 -13.60 -16.96 -0.74
C ALA A 279 -13.14 -18.41 -0.89
N GLY A 280 -13.90 -19.19 -1.67
CA GLY A 280 -13.58 -20.58 -2.00
C GLY A 280 -14.63 -21.16 -2.94
N GLY A 281 -14.27 -22.20 -3.70
CA GLY A 281 -15.22 -22.92 -4.55
C GLY A 281 -15.98 -22.07 -5.57
N GLY A 282 -15.42 -20.94 -6.04
CA GLY A 282 -16.06 -20.04 -7.01
C GLY A 282 -17.05 -19.04 -6.39
N SER A 283 -17.16 -18.95 -5.07
CA SER A 283 -17.99 -17.96 -4.38
C SER A 283 -17.23 -17.31 -3.23
N SER A 284 -17.65 -16.10 -2.86
CA SER A 284 -17.19 -15.42 -1.65
C SER A 284 -18.36 -14.93 -0.81
N THR A 285 -18.11 -14.72 0.48
CA THR A 285 -19.10 -14.22 1.46
C THR A 285 -18.63 -12.91 2.05
N GLN A 286 -19.53 -11.91 2.13
CA GLN A 286 -19.28 -10.60 2.72
C GLN A 286 -20.51 -10.13 3.48
N GLY A 287 -20.32 -9.24 4.48
CA GLY A 287 -21.42 -8.56 5.16
C GLY A 287 -21.86 -7.26 4.46
N GLU A 288 -22.95 -6.67 4.92
CA GLU A 288 -23.42 -5.36 4.44
C GLU A 288 -22.42 -4.23 4.72
N SER A 289 -21.50 -4.41 5.66
CA SER A 289 -20.44 -3.45 6.03
C SER A 289 -19.22 -3.52 5.11
N SER A 290 -19.10 -4.56 4.29
CA SER A 290 -17.95 -4.74 3.40
C SER A 290 -17.95 -3.69 2.29
N GLY A 291 -16.78 -3.05 2.10
CA GLY A 291 -16.54 -2.07 1.04
C GLY A 291 -15.84 -2.65 -0.19
N LEU A 292 -15.57 -1.79 -1.18
CA LEU A 292 -14.93 -2.15 -2.44
C LEU A 292 -13.63 -2.95 -2.27
N GLY A 293 -12.75 -2.51 -1.36
CA GLY A 293 -11.48 -3.18 -1.10
C GLY A 293 -11.66 -4.62 -0.63
N THR A 294 -12.66 -4.91 0.22
CA THR A 294 -12.98 -6.28 0.64
C THR A 294 -13.45 -7.14 -0.54
N TYR A 295 -14.37 -6.63 -1.38
CA TYR A 295 -14.82 -7.37 -2.57
C TYR A 295 -13.70 -7.60 -3.59
N ALA A 296 -12.78 -6.65 -3.75
CA ALA A 296 -11.63 -6.82 -4.62
C ALA A 296 -10.65 -7.88 -4.09
N HIS A 297 -10.42 -7.88 -2.77
CA HIS A 297 -9.61 -8.87 -2.07
C HIS A 297 -10.19 -10.29 -2.24
N GLU A 298 -11.48 -10.47 -1.93
CA GLU A 298 -12.15 -11.76 -2.06
C GLU A 298 -12.23 -12.26 -3.52
N LEU A 299 -12.40 -11.35 -4.48
CA LEU A 299 -12.33 -11.72 -5.89
C LEU A 299 -10.93 -12.24 -6.27
N THR A 300 -9.89 -11.70 -5.68
CA THR A 300 -8.51 -12.13 -5.93
C THR A 300 -8.25 -13.54 -5.41
N HIS A 301 -8.84 -13.91 -4.27
CA HIS A 301 -8.82 -15.30 -3.82
C HIS A 301 -9.47 -16.25 -4.83
N LEU A 302 -10.59 -15.84 -5.43
CA LEU A 302 -11.25 -16.64 -6.48
C LEU A 302 -10.41 -16.78 -7.76
N LEU A 303 -9.37 -15.95 -7.92
CA LEU A 303 -8.38 -16.06 -8.98
C LEU A 303 -7.14 -16.89 -8.57
N GLY A 304 -7.09 -17.36 -7.34
CA GLY A 304 -6.11 -18.31 -6.84
C GLY A 304 -4.97 -17.75 -6.00
N ILE A 305 -4.98 -16.46 -5.65
CA ILE A 305 -3.97 -15.88 -4.75
C ILE A 305 -4.44 -15.97 -3.30
N GLY A 306 -3.56 -16.42 -2.41
CA GLY A 306 -3.80 -16.51 -0.97
C GLY A 306 -3.59 -15.20 -0.22
N ASP A 307 -3.90 -15.21 1.07
CA ASP A 307 -3.58 -14.11 1.98
C ASP A 307 -2.09 -13.98 2.22
N ASN A 308 -1.60 -12.74 2.27
CA ASN A 308 -0.21 -12.44 2.61
C ASN A 308 -0.11 -11.48 3.81
N TYR A 309 -0.80 -11.80 4.88
CA TYR A 309 -0.71 -11.05 6.14
C TYR A 309 -0.41 -11.96 7.33
N ASN A 310 0.20 -11.36 8.35
CA ASN A 310 0.45 -11.99 9.62
C ASN A 310 -0.80 -11.95 10.51
N ASN A 311 -0.78 -12.75 11.59
CA ASN A 311 -1.68 -12.51 12.72
C ASN A 311 -1.07 -11.42 13.63
N PRO A 312 -1.61 -10.19 13.67
CA PRO A 312 -1.06 -9.10 14.47
C PRO A 312 -1.16 -9.36 15.99
N PHE A 313 -2.02 -10.31 16.40
CA PHE A 313 -2.22 -10.73 17.79
C PHE A 313 -1.50 -12.03 18.12
N GLY A 314 -0.74 -12.56 17.17
CA GLY A 314 0.03 -13.79 17.34
C GLY A 314 1.01 -13.70 18.50
N SER A 315 1.20 -14.78 19.22
CA SER A 315 2.21 -14.88 20.28
C SER A 315 3.12 -16.09 20.00
N PRO A 316 4.39 -15.84 19.72
CA PRO A 316 5.09 -14.55 19.64
C PRO A 316 4.62 -13.70 18.45
N ALA A 317 4.74 -12.38 18.58
CA ALA A 317 4.42 -11.47 17.49
C ALA A 317 5.42 -11.65 16.32
N ILE A 318 4.89 -11.70 15.10
CA ILE A 318 5.66 -11.78 13.85
C ILE A 318 5.38 -10.50 13.07
N ARG A 319 6.41 -9.91 12.44
CA ARG A 319 6.30 -8.71 11.61
C ARG A 319 5.24 -8.88 10.51
N SER A 320 4.54 -7.81 10.20
CA SER A 320 3.69 -7.76 9.01
C SER A 320 4.52 -8.03 7.74
N TYR A 321 3.95 -8.75 6.77
CA TYR A 321 4.71 -9.23 5.61
C TYR A 321 4.84 -8.16 4.53
N THR A 322 3.70 -7.67 4.02
CA THR A 322 3.64 -6.64 2.98
C THR A 322 2.94 -5.36 3.50
N GLY A 323 2.13 -5.50 4.55
CA GLY A 323 1.48 -4.37 5.20
C GLY A 323 0.49 -3.63 4.29
N PRO A 324 0.50 -2.29 4.30
CA PRO A 324 -0.46 -1.47 3.57
C PRO A 324 -0.26 -1.50 2.05
N TRP A 325 0.82 -2.09 1.55
CA TRP A 325 1.27 -1.98 0.16
C TRP A 325 0.61 -2.98 -0.81
N SER A 326 -0.13 -3.95 -0.30
CA SER A 326 -0.74 -5.02 -1.11
C SER A 326 -2.23 -5.20 -0.82
N MET A 327 -3.03 -5.38 -1.89
CA MET A 327 -4.42 -5.80 -1.81
C MET A 327 -4.57 -7.13 -1.04
N MET A 328 -3.65 -8.08 -1.23
CA MET A 328 -3.67 -9.39 -0.56
C MET A 328 -3.02 -9.36 0.84
N SER A 329 -2.79 -8.16 1.37
CA SER A 329 -2.37 -7.90 2.74
C SER A 329 -3.30 -6.87 3.40
N ARG A 330 -2.81 -6.02 4.28
CA ARG A 330 -3.62 -5.00 4.96
C ARG A 330 -3.96 -3.79 4.07
N GLY A 331 -3.41 -3.71 2.88
CA GLY A 331 -3.74 -2.68 1.90
C GLY A 331 -5.18 -2.72 1.39
N SER A 332 -5.92 -3.83 1.55
CA SER A 332 -7.35 -3.92 1.28
C SER A 332 -8.19 -2.94 2.11
N PHE A 333 -7.64 -2.39 3.20
CA PHE A 333 -8.31 -1.46 4.09
C PHE A 333 -7.93 0.01 3.86
N ASN A 334 -7.02 0.29 2.93
CA ASN A 334 -6.59 1.65 2.66
C ASN A 334 -7.73 2.49 2.06
N GLY A 335 -7.83 3.72 2.56
CA GLY A 335 -8.80 4.69 2.09
C GLY A 335 -9.84 5.09 3.11
N PRO A 336 -10.61 6.16 2.80
CA PRO A 336 -11.69 6.62 3.66
C PRO A 336 -12.74 5.52 3.86
N GLY A 337 -13.15 5.29 5.08
CA GLY A 337 -14.01 4.18 5.45
C GLY A 337 -13.26 2.86 5.70
N GLY A 338 -11.93 2.91 5.82
CA GLY A 338 -11.07 1.79 6.19
C GLY A 338 -11.36 1.17 7.58
N PRO A 339 -10.36 0.63 8.28
CA PRO A 339 -10.60 -0.22 9.48
C PRO A 339 -11.49 0.40 10.54
N HIS A 340 -11.39 1.72 10.73
CA HIS A 340 -12.09 2.42 11.83
C HIS A 340 -13.58 2.68 11.58
N THR A 341 -14.06 2.53 10.35
CA THR A 341 -15.46 2.77 9.98
C THR A 341 -16.17 1.55 9.40
N ARG A 342 -15.54 0.40 9.42
CA ARG A 342 -16.07 -0.85 8.83
C ARG A 342 -17.31 -1.41 9.51
N TRP A 343 -17.67 -0.91 10.68
CA TRP A 343 -18.92 -1.25 11.36
C TRP A 343 -20.16 -0.54 10.76
N GLN A 344 -19.95 0.48 9.92
CA GLN A 344 -21.05 1.27 9.34
C GLN A 344 -21.71 0.55 8.16
N ILE A 345 -23.04 0.66 8.09
CA ILE A 345 -23.86 0.08 7.01
C ILE A 345 -24.76 1.15 6.39
N PRO A 346 -24.73 1.36 5.06
CA PRO A 346 -23.72 0.81 4.16
C PRO A 346 -22.34 1.34 4.51
N SER A 347 -21.29 0.70 4.02
CA SER A 347 -19.93 1.19 4.23
C SER A 347 -19.82 2.65 3.80
N LEU A 348 -19.09 3.45 4.61
CA LEU A 348 -19.00 4.90 4.42
C LEU A 348 -18.44 5.23 3.04
N GLN A 349 -19.25 5.93 2.22
CA GLN A 349 -18.85 6.37 0.88
C GLN A 349 -18.32 5.24 -0.03
N GLY A 350 -18.87 4.03 0.10
CA GLY A 350 -18.43 2.85 -0.63
C GLY A 350 -17.38 2.02 0.08
N GLY A 351 -16.87 2.47 1.23
CA GLY A 351 -15.80 1.84 1.98
C GLY A 351 -14.41 2.16 1.44
N SER A 352 -13.41 1.41 1.89
CA SER A 352 -12.04 1.52 1.39
C SER A 352 -11.94 1.14 -0.09
N LEU A 353 -11.14 1.89 -0.87
CA LEU A 353 -10.79 1.48 -2.23
C LEU A 353 -9.86 0.26 -2.22
N GLY A 354 -9.02 0.18 -1.21
CA GLY A 354 -7.91 -0.75 -1.14
C GLY A 354 -6.72 -0.31 -2.00
N SER A 355 -5.55 -0.90 -1.76
CA SER A 355 -4.37 -0.71 -2.61
C SER A 355 -4.47 -1.52 -3.90
N LEU A 356 -3.68 -1.16 -4.89
CA LEU A 356 -3.49 -2.02 -6.07
C LEU A 356 -2.75 -3.32 -5.69
N HIS A 357 -2.86 -4.34 -6.53
CA HIS A 357 -2.04 -5.53 -6.42
C HIS A 357 -0.56 -5.20 -6.62
N THR A 358 0.30 -5.95 -5.96
CA THR A 358 1.74 -5.89 -6.19
C THR A 358 2.09 -6.41 -7.58
N MET A 359 3.27 -6.08 -8.07
CA MET A 359 3.75 -6.58 -9.36
C MET A 359 3.71 -8.11 -9.43
N THR A 360 4.08 -8.79 -8.35
CA THR A 360 4.04 -10.25 -8.23
C THR A 360 2.63 -10.79 -8.44
N ASP A 361 1.65 -10.24 -7.73
CA ASP A 361 0.26 -10.67 -7.86
C ASP A 361 -0.29 -10.34 -9.25
N LYS A 362 0.04 -9.15 -9.79
CA LYS A 362 -0.33 -8.79 -11.17
C LYS A 362 0.22 -9.75 -12.23
N MET A 363 1.44 -10.24 -12.04
CA MET A 363 2.02 -11.25 -12.94
C MET A 363 1.30 -12.60 -12.84
N ARG A 364 0.94 -13.03 -11.64
CA ARG A 364 0.28 -14.33 -11.39
C ARG A 364 -1.10 -14.45 -12.00
N ILE A 365 -1.87 -13.37 -11.98
CA ILE A 365 -3.25 -13.37 -12.50
C ILE A 365 -3.38 -12.60 -13.82
N ASP A 366 -2.27 -12.41 -14.53
CA ASP A 366 -2.21 -11.78 -15.86
C ASP A 366 -2.76 -10.34 -15.93
N LEU A 367 -2.71 -9.57 -14.82
CA LEU A 367 -3.09 -8.16 -14.82
C LEU A 367 -2.09 -7.26 -15.53
N VAL A 368 -0.87 -7.71 -15.77
CA VAL A 368 0.20 -6.95 -16.43
C VAL A 368 0.76 -7.69 -17.63
N ASN A 369 1.15 -6.93 -18.65
CA ASN A 369 1.90 -7.51 -19.75
C ASN A 369 3.37 -7.69 -19.34
N ASN A 370 3.90 -8.91 -19.44
CA ASN A 370 5.30 -9.24 -19.12
C ASN A 370 6.32 -8.35 -19.86
N ALA A 371 5.97 -7.79 -21.02
CA ALA A 371 6.82 -6.82 -21.70
C ALA A 371 7.01 -5.49 -20.92
N SER A 372 6.20 -5.23 -19.91
CA SER A 372 6.31 -4.08 -19.00
C SER A 372 7.14 -4.38 -17.76
N ILE A 373 7.65 -5.58 -17.61
CA ILE A 373 8.51 -6.00 -16.51
C ILE A 373 9.90 -6.34 -17.05
N LEU A 374 10.93 -5.79 -16.43
CA LEU A 374 12.30 -6.20 -16.73
C LEU A 374 12.60 -7.52 -15.99
N MET A 375 12.57 -8.61 -16.73
CA MET A 375 12.91 -9.93 -16.20
C MET A 375 14.42 -10.16 -16.30
N THR A 376 15.05 -10.52 -15.18
CA THR A 376 16.46 -10.91 -15.12
C THR A 376 16.67 -11.95 -14.02
N SER A 377 17.89 -12.45 -13.87
CA SER A 377 18.24 -13.39 -12.81
C SER A 377 19.54 -12.97 -12.10
N ARG A 378 19.72 -13.50 -10.90
CA ARG A 378 20.98 -13.34 -10.15
C ARG A 378 22.20 -13.79 -10.97
N ASP A 379 22.07 -14.87 -11.72
CA ASP A 379 23.12 -15.40 -12.60
C ASP A 379 23.40 -14.49 -13.80
N GLU A 380 22.36 -13.92 -14.40
CA GLU A 380 22.54 -12.94 -15.47
C GLU A 380 23.21 -11.66 -14.95
N LEU A 381 22.84 -11.20 -13.77
CA LEU A 381 23.50 -10.07 -13.11
C LEU A 381 24.97 -10.39 -12.78
N ALA A 382 25.28 -11.60 -12.29
CA ALA A 382 26.65 -12.03 -12.06
C ALA A 382 27.50 -12.06 -13.34
N GLN A 383 26.89 -12.36 -14.49
CA GLN A 383 27.55 -12.34 -15.78
C GLN A 383 27.64 -10.94 -16.39
N ASN A 384 26.61 -10.12 -16.25
CA ASN A 384 26.47 -8.82 -16.91
C ASN A 384 26.93 -7.63 -16.04
N GLY A 385 27.01 -7.81 -14.73
CA GLY A 385 27.48 -6.86 -13.75
C GLY A 385 26.35 -6.06 -13.11
N LEU A 386 25.67 -5.21 -13.84
CA LEU A 386 24.58 -4.40 -13.34
C LEU A 386 23.52 -4.12 -14.42
N VAL A 387 22.32 -3.79 -13.94
CA VAL A 387 21.19 -3.28 -14.72
C VAL A 387 20.78 -1.94 -14.15
N VAL A 388 20.47 -0.97 -15.02
CA VAL A 388 19.84 0.31 -14.66
C VAL A 388 18.60 0.48 -15.51
N ALA A 389 17.48 0.82 -14.89
CA ALA A 389 16.20 1.01 -15.56
C ALA A 389 15.43 2.18 -14.96
N ASP A 390 14.60 2.82 -15.81
CA ASP A 390 13.54 3.71 -15.35
C ASP A 390 12.26 2.88 -15.20
N ILE A 391 11.66 2.89 -14.02
CA ILE A 391 10.42 2.19 -13.69
C ILE A 391 9.35 3.21 -13.28
N THR A 392 8.13 3.04 -13.79
CA THR A 392 6.99 3.94 -13.58
C THR A 392 6.06 3.37 -12.53
N ALA A 393 5.37 4.24 -11.79
CA ALA A 393 4.39 3.85 -10.77
C ALA A 393 3.40 2.78 -11.28
N ARG A 394 3.13 1.78 -10.45
CA ARG A 394 2.32 0.59 -10.78
C ARG A 394 0.87 0.88 -11.15
N VAL A 395 0.37 2.07 -10.80
CA VAL A 395 -0.95 2.56 -11.21
C VAL A 395 -1.01 2.89 -12.70
N ILE A 396 0.13 3.15 -13.33
CA ILE A 396 0.25 3.49 -14.73
C ILE A 396 0.81 2.32 -15.52
N HIS A 397 -0.03 1.70 -16.35
CA HIS A 397 0.41 0.62 -17.23
C HIS A 397 1.11 1.21 -18.47
N PRO A 398 2.40 0.96 -18.67
CA PRO A 398 3.15 1.57 -19.77
C PRO A 398 2.84 0.96 -21.15
N ASN A 399 1.99 -0.08 -21.22
CA ASN A 399 1.55 -0.74 -22.46
C ASN A 399 2.70 -1.11 -23.40
N GLY A 400 3.77 -1.67 -22.85
CA GLY A 400 4.98 -2.07 -23.57
C GLY A 400 5.89 -0.93 -24.04
N LYS A 401 5.62 0.32 -23.62
CA LYS A 401 6.46 1.49 -23.94
C LYS A 401 7.37 1.92 -22.80
N GLY A 402 7.39 1.19 -21.72
CA GLY A 402 8.19 1.45 -20.52
C GLY A 402 8.11 0.25 -19.57
N LEU A 403 8.70 0.42 -18.41
CA LEU A 403 8.73 -0.60 -17.36
C LEU A 403 7.93 -0.12 -16.15
N MET A 404 7.21 -1.04 -15.51
CA MET A 404 6.58 -0.80 -14.23
C MET A 404 7.30 -1.51 -13.07
N GLY A 405 8.27 -2.36 -13.37
CA GLY A 405 9.06 -3.01 -12.34
C GLY A 405 10.21 -3.85 -12.87
N ILE A 406 10.96 -4.40 -11.93
CA ILE A 406 12.07 -5.34 -12.19
C ILE A 406 11.83 -6.59 -11.38
N HIS A 407 11.86 -7.74 -12.04
CA HIS A 407 11.81 -9.06 -11.43
C HIS A 407 13.15 -9.77 -11.56
N ILE A 408 13.71 -10.25 -10.45
CA ILE A 408 15.03 -10.86 -10.39
C ILE A 408 14.87 -12.27 -9.82
N ALA A 409 14.92 -13.26 -10.68
CA ALA A 409 14.89 -14.66 -10.26
C ALA A 409 16.18 -15.06 -9.54
N MET A 410 16.02 -15.83 -8.45
CA MET A 410 17.11 -16.46 -7.71
C MET A 410 16.95 -17.97 -7.80
N ASP A 411 18.04 -18.72 -8.04
CA ASP A 411 17.97 -20.19 -8.03
C ASP A 411 17.74 -20.74 -6.62
N GLU A 412 18.21 -20.02 -5.61
CA GLU A 412 18.14 -20.37 -4.19
C GLU A 412 18.28 -19.11 -3.35
N ASP A 413 17.50 -19.01 -2.28
CA ASP A 413 17.71 -17.99 -1.25
C ASP A 413 18.87 -18.41 -0.36
N LEU A 414 19.96 -17.68 -0.46
CA LEU A 414 21.20 -17.93 0.31
C LEU A 414 21.19 -17.23 1.68
N SER A 415 20.09 -16.63 2.07
CA SER A 415 19.93 -16.00 3.38
C SER A 415 20.17 -17.03 4.49
N PRO A 416 20.89 -16.67 5.56
CA PRO A 416 21.09 -17.57 6.67
C PRO A 416 19.75 -17.88 7.34
N ALA A 417 19.60 -19.12 7.81
CA ALA A 417 18.42 -19.49 8.59
C ALA A 417 18.31 -18.56 9.81
N CYS A 418 17.15 -18.00 10.02
CA CYS A 418 16.85 -17.09 11.13
C CYS A 418 15.59 -17.54 11.88
N ASN A 419 15.39 -16.99 13.07
CA ASN A 419 14.23 -17.29 13.90
C ASN A 419 13.36 -16.04 14.05
N GLN A 420 12.24 -16.01 13.37
CA GLN A 420 11.29 -14.88 13.38
C GLN A 420 10.81 -14.48 14.79
N THR A 421 10.83 -15.40 15.74
CA THR A 421 10.51 -15.10 17.14
C THR A 421 11.60 -14.30 17.86
N LEU A 422 12.87 -14.55 17.54
CA LEU A 422 14.01 -13.92 18.19
C LEU A 422 14.55 -12.71 17.40
N GLU A 423 14.34 -12.71 16.10
CA GLU A 423 14.82 -11.74 15.15
C GLU A 423 13.62 -11.13 14.41
N PRO A 424 13.04 -10.04 14.89
CA PRO A 424 11.78 -9.49 14.37
C PRO A 424 11.81 -9.13 12.88
N LEU A 425 12.97 -8.80 12.32
CA LEU A 425 13.14 -8.47 10.90
C LEU A 425 13.50 -9.67 10.03
N CYS A 426 13.56 -10.87 10.61
CA CYS A 426 13.80 -12.11 9.89
C CYS A 426 12.63 -12.47 8.97
N ASP A 427 12.91 -12.68 7.69
CA ASP A 427 11.93 -13.01 6.67
C ASP A 427 11.54 -14.51 6.63
N GLY A 428 12.25 -15.35 7.36
CA GLY A 428 12.05 -16.80 7.38
C GLY A 428 12.74 -17.54 6.24
N GLY A 429 13.27 -16.85 5.23
CA GLY A 429 13.99 -17.43 4.09
C GLY A 429 13.12 -18.17 3.07
N GLY A 430 13.77 -18.76 2.08
CA GLY A 430 13.13 -19.58 1.05
C GLY A 430 12.36 -18.77 0.01
N TYR A 431 12.84 -17.60 -0.33
CA TYR A 431 12.30 -16.76 -1.40
C TYR A 431 12.98 -17.09 -2.73
N ASP A 432 12.21 -17.01 -3.80
CA ASP A 432 12.65 -17.37 -5.15
C ASP A 432 13.11 -16.14 -5.94
N ASN A 433 12.62 -14.93 -5.57
CA ASN A 433 12.80 -13.74 -6.37
C ASN A 433 12.97 -12.47 -5.51
N TYR A 434 13.45 -11.40 -6.17
CA TYR A 434 13.31 -10.02 -5.74
C TYR A 434 12.47 -9.25 -6.75
N ASP A 435 11.58 -8.39 -6.24
CA ASP A 435 10.76 -7.50 -7.04
C ASP A 435 10.95 -6.04 -6.61
N LEU A 436 11.12 -5.15 -7.60
CA LEU A 436 11.14 -3.69 -7.41
C LEU A 436 9.98 -3.09 -8.18
N GLU A 437 9.18 -2.28 -7.51
CA GLU A 437 8.10 -1.50 -8.11
C GLU A 437 8.01 -0.11 -7.50
N VAL A 438 7.35 0.82 -8.17
CA VAL A 438 7.12 2.18 -7.70
C VAL A 438 5.68 2.32 -7.23
N ILE A 439 5.52 2.79 -6.02
CA ILE A 439 4.24 3.23 -5.45
C ILE A 439 4.13 4.73 -5.65
N ASP A 440 2.97 5.21 -6.10
CA ASP A 440 2.64 6.63 -6.16
C ASP A 440 1.22 6.83 -5.61
N ARG A 441 1.01 7.84 -4.78
CA ARG A 441 -0.31 8.19 -4.26
C ARG A 441 -1.22 8.71 -5.38
N MET A 442 -1.74 7.78 -6.17
CA MET A 442 -2.58 8.05 -7.34
C MET A 442 -3.52 6.88 -7.61
N GLY A 443 -4.74 7.13 -8.04
CA GLY A 443 -5.76 6.11 -8.24
C GLY A 443 -6.11 5.39 -6.94
N SER A 444 -6.26 4.09 -6.99
CA SER A 444 -6.51 3.26 -5.80
C SER A 444 -5.35 3.28 -4.80
N ASP A 445 -4.13 3.59 -5.25
CA ASP A 445 -2.98 3.82 -4.37
C ASP A 445 -2.93 5.24 -3.78
N SER A 446 -3.92 6.12 -4.02
CA SER A 446 -3.96 7.48 -3.43
C SER A 446 -3.83 7.49 -1.91
N PHE A 447 -4.34 6.45 -1.28
CA PHE A 447 -4.39 6.30 0.18
C PHE A 447 -3.26 5.43 0.74
N GLN A 448 -2.18 5.29 -0.01
CA GLN A 448 -0.96 4.66 0.50
C GLN A 448 -0.24 5.60 1.48
N PRO A 449 0.47 5.05 2.49
CA PRO A 449 1.19 5.88 3.45
C PRO A 449 2.20 6.82 2.80
N ASP A 450 2.87 6.39 1.73
CA ASP A 450 3.97 7.09 1.09
C ASP A 450 4.02 6.83 -0.43
N SER A 451 4.87 7.57 -1.14
CA SER A 451 5.22 7.36 -2.55
C SER A 451 6.73 7.11 -2.64
N GLY A 452 7.16 6.01 -3.23
CA GLY A 452 8.58 5.65 -3.31
C GLY A 452 8.81 4.32 -4.00
N VAL A 453 9.97 3.70 -3.79
CA VAL A 453 10.31 2.40 -4.35
C VAL A 453 10.09 1.30 -3.32
N MET A 454 9.21 0.35 -3.62
CA MET A 454 9.04 -0.87 -2.85
C MET A 454 9.99 -1.95 -3.36
N LEU A 455 10.76 -2.53 -2.44
CA LEU A 455 11.61 -3.68 -2.66
C LEU A 455 11.04 -4.85 -1.86
N SER A 456 10.78 -5.97 -2.52
CA SER A 456 10.25 -7.17 -1.87
C SER A 456 11.01 -8.42 -2.28
N LYS A 457 11.09 -9.39 -1.36
CA LYS A 457 11.34 -10.80 -1.69
C LYS A 457 10.03 -11.49 -1.98
N THR A 458 10.00 -12.39 -2.97
CA THR A 458 8.78 -13.10 -3.36
C THR A 458 9.06 -14.58 -3.61
N LYS A 459 8.03 -15.42 -3.43
CA LYS A 459 8.06 -16.85 -3.74
C LYS A 459 7.28 -17.12 -5.01
N ASP A 460 7.61 -18.16 -5.73
CA ASP A 460 6.84 -18.62 -6.90
C ASP A 460 5.46 -19.17 -6.49
N SER A 461 5.36 -19.76 -5.29
CA SER A 461 4.10 -20.19 -4.69
C SER A 461 3.43 -19.01 -3.96
N ASP A 462 2.11 -18.95 -4.04
CA ASP A 462 1.28 -17.98 -3.31
C ASP A 462 0.79 -18.51 -1.95
N ARG A 463 1.25 -19.70 -1.53
CA ARG A 463 0.92 -20.36 -0.25
C ARG A 463 2.06 -21.25 0.21
N PRO A 464 2.28 -21.38 1.54
CA PRO A 464 1.70 -20.56 2.61
C PRO A 464 2.34 -19.18 2.71
N ALA A 465 1.65 -18.25 3.35
CA ALA A 465 2.24 -16.97 3.73
C ALA A 465 3.42 -17.17 4.71
N PRO A 466 4.44 -16.29 4.71
CA PRO A 466 4.63 -15.19 3.76
C PRO A 466 5.15 -15.67 2.40
N PHE A 467 4.49 -15.26 1.34
CA PHE A 467 4.99 -15.45 -0.02
C PHE A 467 5.50 -14.16 -0.67
N GLN A 468 5.23 -13.03 -0.04
CA GLN A 468 5.86 -11.74 -0.32
C GLN A 468 6.26 -11.07 0.99
N TRP A 469 7.48 -10.51 1.02
CA TRP A 469 8.06 -9.84 2.16
C TRP A 469 8.67 -8.51 1.74
N THR A 470 8.11 -7.41 2.22
CA THR A 470 8.65 -6.07 1.94
C THR A 470 9.91 -5.84 2.77
N ILE A 471 10.97 -5.41 2.10
CA ILE A 471 12.18 -4.92 2.75
C ILE A 471 11.90 -3.53 3.29
N ASP A 472 12.07 -3.37 4.58
CA ASP A 472 11.79 -2.14 5.28
C ASP A 472 13.00 -1.21 5.23
N ALA A 473 12.84 -0.02 4.65
CA ALA A 473 13.89 0.99 4.56
C ALA A 473 14.11 1.71 5.91
N ASN A 474 13.14 1.67 6.82
CA ASN A 474 13.17 2.37 8.11
C ASN A 474 12.70 1.47 9.28
N PRO A 475 13.39 0.39 9.63
CA PRO A 475 12.91 -0.59 10.61
C PRO A 475 13.02 -0.12 12.08
N GLN A 476 13.23 1.17 12.34
CA GLN A 476 13.46 1.73 13.68
C GLN A 476 12.20 2.31 14.34
N ASP A 477 11.05 2.34 13.67
CA ASP A 477 9.81 2.96 14.15
C ASP A 477 9.02 2.07 15.13
N ILE A 478 9.38 0.82 15.27
CA ILE A 478 8.78 -0.12 16.22
C ILE A 478 8.81 0.46 17.62
N ARG A 479 7.62 0.49 18.30
CA ARG A 479 7.38 1.04 19.63
C ARG A 479 7.17 2.55 19.70
N LEU A 480 6.87 3.21 18.60
CA LEU A 480 6.29 4.55 18.63
C LEU A 480 4.86 4.47 19.20
N VAL A 481 4.42 5.54 19.83
CA VAL A 481 3.04 5.61 20.30
C VAL A 481 2.12 5.78 19.11
N ASP A 482 1.19 4.86 18.96
CA ASP A 482 0.18 4.87 17.92
C ASP A 482 -1.03 5.71 18.36
N PHE A 483 -1.65 5.33 19.47
CA PHE A 483 -2.76 6.07 20.06
C PHE A 483 -2.80 5.89 21.59
N TYR A 484 -3.66 6.68 22.24
CA TYR A 484 -3.95 6.53 23.66
C TYR A 484 -5.34 5.92 23.86
N ARG A 485 -5.44 4.88 24.64
CA ARG A 485 -6.72 4.31 25.05
C ARG A 485 -7.52 5.29 25.92
N ALA A 486 -8.84 5.07 26.04
CA ALA A 486 -9.72 5.90 26.85
C ALA A 486 -9.28 6.01 28.34
N ASN A 487 -8.57 5.01 28.87
CA ASN A 487 -7.99 5.02 30.21
C ASN A 487 -6.66 5.82 30.30
N GLY A 488 -6.20 6.41 29.20
CA GLY A 488 -4.95 7.18 29.12
C GLY A 488 -3.68 6.34 28.94
N SER A 489 -3.77 5.01 28.77
CA SER A 489 -2.61 4.18 28.49
C SER A 489 -2.22 4.29 27.01
N ALA A 490 -0.90 4.38 26.72
CA ALA A 490 -0.39 4.43 25.37
C ALA A 490 -0.46 3.02 24.73
N GLN A 491 -0.92 2.97 23.49
CA GLN A 491 -0.78 1.83 22.59
C GLN A 491 0.37 2.12 21.62
N TYR A 492 1.28 1.19 21.49
CA TYR A 492 2.46 1.35 20.65
C TYR A 492 2.30 0.56 19.35
N ILE A 493 2.87 1.08 18.27
CA ILE A 493 3.07 0.30 17.05
C ILE A 493 3.99 -0.87 17.42
N THR A 494 3.50 -2.07 17.22
CA THR A 494 4.25 -3.29 17.52
C THR A 494 4.78 -3.91 16.24
N ILE A 495 5.69 -4.85 16.36
CA ILE A 495 6.23 -5.58 15.21
C ILE A 495 5.13 -6.29 14.40
N GLY A 496 4.03 -6.69 15.03
CA GLY A 496 2.90 -7.34 14.37
C GLY A 496 1.94 -6.39 13.66
N ASP A 497 2.01 -5.10 13.96
CA ASP A 497 1.14 -4.09 13.37
C ASP A 497 1.61 -3.74 11.95
N TYR A 498 0.69 -3.76 10.97
CA TYR A 498 1.01 -3.46 9.57
C TYR A 498 1.47 -2.01 9.35
N ARG A 499 1.10 -1.08 10.24
CA ARG A 499 1.50 0.33 10.20
C ARG A 499 3.01 0.51 10.46
N GLN A 500 3.66 -0.49 11.04
CA GLN A 500 5.11 -0.53 11.16
C GLN A 500 5.82 -0.45 9.79
N LEU A 501 5.15 -0.87 8.71
CA LEU A 501 5.68 -0.78 7.34
C LEU A 501 5.26 0.50 6.59
N ALA A 502 4.62 1.46 7.24
CA ALA A 502 4.13 2.67 6.58
C ALA A 502 5.24 3.54 5.97
N ASP A 503 6.46 3.46 6.50
CA ASP A 503 7.65 4.18 6.02
C ASP A 503 8.70 3.25 5.36
N ALA A 504 8.28 2.06 4.92
CA ALA A 504 9.16 1.04 4.38
C ALA A 504 9.70 1.33 2.98
N LEU A 505 9.21 2.35 2.28
CA LEU A 505 9.65 2.65 0.92
C LEU A 505 11.02 3.32 0.89
N PHE A 506 11.79 2.97 -0.14
CA PHE A 506 13.10 3.56 -0.41
C PHE A 506 12.96 4.86 -1.20
N HIS A 507 13.79 5.86 -0.87
CA HIS A 507 13.84 7.16 -1.51
C HIS A 507 15.24 7.51 -2.00
N ALA A 508 15.34 8.31 -3.05
CA ALA A 508 16.62 8.75 -3.57
C ALA A 508 17.21 9.91 -2.75
N GLY A 509 18.52 9.99 -2.73
CA GLY A 509 19.26 11.09 -2.11
C GLY A 509 19.64 10.84 -0.65
N THR A 510 20.55 11.68 -0.15
CA THR A 510 21.24 11.44 1.12
C THR A 510 20.51 11.94 2.37
N ARG A 511 19.34 12.61 2.20
CA ARG A 511 18.62 13.28 3.28
C ARG A 511 17.11 13.11 3.15
N SER A 512 16.69 12.07 2.46
CA SER A 512 15.26 11.79 2.23
C SER A 512 14.48 11.47 3.50
N GLY A 513 15.14 10.95 4.52
CA GLY A 513 14.52 10.33 5.70
C GLY A 513 14.44 8.81 5.57
N SER A 514 14.75 8.27 4.41
CA SER A 514 14.75 6.84 4.09
C SER A 514 16.10 6.41 3.51
N GLU A 515 16.34 5.11 3.44
CA GLU A 515 17.51 4.56 2.75
C GLU A 515 17.33 4.70 1.22
N TYR A 516 18.46 4.84 0.51
CA TYR A 516 18.52 4.93 -0.95
C TYR A 516 19.24 3.74 -1.59
N GLU A 517 19.63 2.75 -0.79
CA GLU A 517 20.27 1.52 -1.23
C GLU A 517 19.98 0.36 -0.26
N TYR A 518 20.03 -0.86 -0.77
CA TYR A 518 19.92 -2.06 0.04
C TYR A 518 20.93 -3.10 -0.45
N VAL A 519 21.65 -3.72 0.48
CA VAL A 519 22.63 -4.76 0.18
C VAL A 519 22.22 -6.07 0.82
N ASP A 520 21.97 -7.08 -0.01
CA ASP A 520 21.84 -8.46 0.42
C ASP A 520 23.19 -9.18 0.19
N GLU A 521 24.01 -9.19 1.21
CA GLU A 521 25.33 -9.83 1.20
C GLU A 521 25.22 -11.33 0.93
N ALA A 522 24.22 -12.00 1.49
CA ALA A 522 24.03 -13.44 1.37
C ALA A 522 23.68 -13.83 -0.08
N ASN A 523 22.75 -13.15 -0.69
CA ASN A 523 22.36 -13.37 -2.08
C ASN A 523 23.27 -12.64 -3.08
N GLY A 524 24.21 -11.84 -2.59
CA GLY A 524 25.19 -11.14 -3.41
C GLY A 524 24.59 -10.08 -4.33
N LEU A 525 23.53 -9.39 -3.88
CA LEU A 525 22.80 -8.36 -4.63
C LEU A 525 22.91 -7.01 -3.95
N HIS A 526 23.01 -5.94 -4.76
CA HIS A 526 23.00 -4.56 -4.30
C HIS A 526 21.99 -3.75 -5.14
N PHE A 527 21.05 -3.14 -4.47
CA PHE A 527 19.96 -2.34 -5.04
C PHE A 527 20.24 -0.86 -4.81
N TYR A 528 19.96 -0.02 -5.81
CA TYR A 528 20.22 1.42 -5.79
C TYR A 528 18.98 2.18 -6.21
N ILE A 529 18.57 3.17 -5.44
CA ILE A 529 17.50 4.12 -5.75
C ILE A 529 18.19 5.42 -6.15
N ILE A 530 18.22 5.71 -7.45
CA ILE A 530 19.15 6.70 -8.00
C ILE A 530 18.51 8.06 -8.11
N GLU A 531 17.32 8.17 -8.73
CA GLU A 531 16.71 9.46 -9.02
C GLU A 531 15.18 9.34 -9.19
N PRO A 532 14.37 10.14 -8.49
CA PRO A 532 12.93 10.27 -8.76
C PRO A 532 12.73 11.20 -9.95
N LYS A 533 11.65 10.95 -10.70
CA LYS A 533 11.19 11.79 -11.81
C LYS A 533 9.68 11.89 -11.77
N ARG A 534 9.15 13.09 -11.96
CA ARG A 534 7.72 13.28 -12.27
C ARG A 534 7.59 13.85 -13.67
N ASP A 535 6.72 13.25 -14.46
CA ASP A 535 6.43 13.75 -15.80
C ASP A 535 5.51 15.00 -15.76
N ALA A 536 5.16 15.51 -16.92
CA ALA A 536 4.30 16.69 -17.01
C ALA A 536 2.87 16.46 -16.48
N GLU A 537 2.46 15.22 -16.35
CA GLU A 537 1.15 14.79 -15.82
C GLU A 537 1.22 14.45 -14.34
N GLY A 538 2.40 14.59 -13.72
CA GLY A 538 2.65 14.34 -12.30
C GLY A 538 2.97 12.89 -11.94
N VAL A 539 3.02 11.97 -12.89
CA VAL A 539 3.28 10.55 -12.65
C VAL A 539 4.71 10.32 -12.19
N LEU A 540 4.87 9.59 -11.10
CA LEU A 540 6.16 9.25 -10.52
C LEU A 540 6.83 8.10 -11.28
N SER A 541 8.13 8.23 -11.46
CA SER A 541 9.02 7.14 -11.89
C SER A 541 10.36 7.27 -11.19
N TYR A 542 11.09 6.18 -11.10
CA TYR A 542 12.44 6.16 -10.55
C TYR A 542 13.43 5.55 -11.52
N THR A 543 14.63 6.13 -11.56
CA THR A 543 15.81 5.42 -12.06
C THR A 543 16.34 4.56 -10.93
N VAL A 544 16.35 3.26 -11.12
CA VAL A 544 16.86 2.28 -10.15
C VAL A 544 17.97 1.44 -10.76
N GLY A 545 18.81 0.86 -9.91
CA GLY A 545 19.87 -0.05 -10.35
C GLY A 545 19.95 -1.29 -9.50
N VAL A 546 20.39 -2.40 -10.10
CA VAL A 546 20.71 -3.64 -9.40
C VAL A 546 22.03 -4.16 -9.89
N ARG A 547 22.90 -4.57 -8.96
CA ARG A 547 24.21 -5.13 -9.26
C ARG A 547 24.43 -6.44 -8.51
N ALA A 548 25.10 -7.40 -9.14
CA ALA A 548 25.67 -8.54 -8.43
C ALA A 548 27.01 -8.15 -7.78
N LEU A 549 27.17 -8.46 -6.49
CA LEU A 549 28.39 -8.17 -5.74
C LEU A 549 29.60 -8.99 -6.25
N ASN A 550 29.35 -10.19 -6.74
CA ASN A 550 30.34 -11.13 -7.26
C ASN A 550 30.51 -11.06 -8.78
N ALA A 551 30.00 -10.02 -9.43
CA ALA A 551 30.08 -9.89 -10.87
C ALA A 551 31.52 -9.93 -11.35
N THR A 552 31.79 -10.81 -12.31
CA THR A 552 33.06 -10.81 -13.02
C THR A 552 33.01 -9.73 -14.11
N SER A 553 33.62 -8.58 -13.84
CA SER A 553 33.66 -7.47 -14.79
C SER A 553 34.27 -7.92 -16.12
N GLY A 554 33.41 -8.13 -17.13
CA GLY A 554 33.84 -8.57 -18.47
C GLY A 554 34.13 -7.43 -19.44
N GLY A 555 34.33 -6.19 -18.95
CA GLY A 555 34.56 -5.00 -19.75
C GLY A 555 35.57 -4.04 -19.12
N SER A 556 36.04 -3.09 -19.91
CA SER A 556 36.87 -2.01 -19.35
C SER A 556 35.92 -0.88 -18.89
N HIS A 557 35.80 -0.74 -17.59
CA HIS A 557 35.13 0.42 -17.01
C HIS A 557 36.09 1.61 -17.05
N ALA A 558 35.59 2.78 -17.41
CA ALA A 558 36.36 4.01 -17.44
C ALA A 558 35.45 5.21 -17.33
N MET A 559 35.91 6.21 -16.62
CA MET A 559 35.17 7.47 -16.51
C MET A 559 36.10 8.67 -16.67
N LYS A 560 35.49 9.83 -16.97
CA LYS A 560 36.19 11.13 -16.92
C LYS A 560 35.32 12.09 -16.12
N LEU A 561 35.94 12.76 -15.15
CA LEU A 561 35.31 13.78 -14.34
C LEU A 561 35.81 15.18 -14.75
N SER A 562 34.90 16.10 -15.05
CA SER A 562 35.25 17.48 -15.31
C SER A 562 35.72 18.21 -14.05
N LYS A 563 36.39 19.35 -14.20
CA LYS A 563 36.54 20.29 -13.09
C LYS A 563 35.20 20.91 -12.75
N GLY A 564 34.94 21.09 -11.47
CA GLY A 564 33.70 21.73 -11.02
C GLY A 564 33.58 23.18 -11.48
N LYS A 565 32.39 23.55 -11.92
CA LYS A 565 32.03 24.92 -12.29
C LYS A 565 31.16 25.51 -11.18
N PRO A 566 31.61 26.60 -10.52
CA PRO A 566 30.80 27.24 -9.49
C PRO A 566 29.71 28.11 -10.13
N THR A 567 28.51 28.09 -9.54
CA THR A 567 27.42 29.01 -9.84
C THR A 567 26.92 29.60 -8.52
N SER A 568 27.03 30.92 -8.36
CA SER A 568 26.51 31.61 -7.18
C SER A 568 24.98 31.67 -7.21
N ILE A 569 24.36 31.47 -6.06
CA ILE A 569 22.91 31.49 -5.88
C ILE A 569 22.52 32.73 -5.11
N PRO A 570 21.48 33.47 -5.52
CA PRO A 570 21.00 34.64 -4.81
C PRO A 570 20.68 34.36 -3.35
N SER A 571 20.95 35.29 -2.46
CA SER A 571 20.75 35.13 -1.00
C SER A 571 19.27 34.99 -0.57
N SER A 572 18.32 35.17 -1.48
CA SER A 572 16.89 34.92 -1.22
C SER A 572 16.56 33.46 -0.86
N TYR A 573 17.45 32.52 -1.16
CA TYR A 573 17.26 31.09 -0.90
C TYR A 573 18.01 30.57 0.36
N SER A 574 18.71 31.41 1.09
CA SER A 574 19.52 30.96 2.23
C SER A 574 19.67 32.06 3.28
N SER A 575 19.62 31.66 4.55
CA SER A 575 20.01 32.51 5.69
C SER A 575 21.53 32.73 5.79
N SER A 576 22.33 32.22 4.84
CA SER A 576 23.78 32.34 4.81
C SER A 576 24.24 33.47 3.89
N ASP A 577 25.33 34.13 4.23
CA ASP A 577 25.89 35.25 3.48
C ASP A 577 26.35 34.90 2.04
N TYR A 578 26.54 33.60 1.76
CA TYR A 578 26.98 33.13 0.45
C TYR A 578 26.56 31.66 0.23
N THR A 579 25.92 31.41 -0.90
CA THR A 579 25.51 30.08 -1.37
C THR A 579 25.92 29.91 -2.83
N ALA A 580 26.36 28.72 -3.19
CA ALA A 580 26.72 28.36 -4.56
C ALA A 580 26.49 26.86 -4.80
N THR A 581 26.43 26.50 -6.07
CA THR A 581 26.57 25.11 -6.50
C THR A 581 27.88 24.90 -7.20
N CYS A 582 28.38 23.68 -7.12
CA CYS A 582 29.48 23.19 -7.93
C CYS A 582 28.97 22.08 -8.85
N THR A 583 28.85 22.35 -10.13
CA THR A 583 28.43 21.37 -11.13
C THR A 583 29.66 20.68 -11.76
N TYR A 584 29.63 19.35 -11.78
CA TYR A 584 30.64 18.51 -12.40
C TYR A 584 29.96 17.62 -13.44
N THR A 585 30.68 17.30 -14.52
CA THR A 585 30.21 16.36 -15.53
C THR A 585 30.98 15.05 -15.40
N ILE A 586 30.26 13.97 -15.23
CA ILE A 586 30.78 12.59 -15.27
C ILE A 586 30.50 12.05 -16.66
N LYS A 587 31.52 11.61 -17.37
CA LYS A 587 31.39 10.94 -18.66
C LYS A 587 31.72 9.47 -18.51
N ASN A 588 30.78 8.59 -18.84
CA ASN A 588 31.07 7.18 -19.00
C ASN A 588 31.88 6.96 -20.29
N SER A 589 33.13 6.61 -20.15
CA SER A 589 34.04 6.33 -21.27
C SER A 589 34.47 4.86 -21.33
N GLY A 590 33.79 4.01 -20.55
CA GLY A 590 33.95 2.57 -20.56
C GLY A 590 33.57 1.94 -21.90
N LYS A 591 33.97 0.71 -22.10
CA LYS A 591 33.56 -0.13 -23.22
C LYS A 591 33.19 -1.49 -22.65
N SER A 592 32.01 -1.57 -22.09
CA SER A 592 31.46 -2.82 -21.59
C SER A 592 30.56 -3.43 -22.66
N LYS A 593 30.88 -4.64 -23.07
CA LYS A 593 29.99 -5.40 -23.99
C LYS A 593 28.75 -5.95 -23.28
N LYS A 594 28.68 -5.82 -21.95
CA LYS A 594 27.70 -6.50 -21.10
C LYS A 594 26.70 -5.55 -20.42
N SER A 595 27.14 -4.36 -19.99
CA SER A 595 26.25 -3.33 -19.42
C SER A 595 26.39 -2.04 -20.21
N SER A 596 25.26 -1.46 -20.63
CA SER A 596 25.24 -0.18 -21.31
C SER A 596 25.35 1.02 -20.35
N SER A 597 25.27 0.80 -19.04
CA SER A 597 25.29 1.85 -18.01
C SER A 597 26.30 1.54 -16.92
N ASP A 598 26.72 2.56 -16.19
CA ASP A 598 27.46 2.45 -14.95
C ASP A 598 26.83 3.33 -13.88
N ILE A 599 26.94 2.92 -12.62
CA ILE A 599 26.51 3.69 -11.45
C ILE A 599 27.76 4.29 -10.81
N TYR A 600 27.69 5.54 -10.45
CA TYR A 600 28.77 6.30 -9.84
C TYR A 600 28.40 6.73 -8.44
N ARG A 601 29.25 6.40 -7.48
CA ARG A 601 29.15 6.86 -6.10
C ARG A 601 29.85 8.19 -5.94
N LEU A 602 29.18 9.14 -5.29
CA LEU A 602 29.63 10.51 -5.10
C LEU A 602 29.93 10.78 -3.64
N SER A 603 31.05 11.39 -3.36
CA SER A 603 31.36 11.97 -2.05
C SER A 603 32.05 13.31 -2.22
N ALA A 604 31.73 14.27 -1.37
CA ALA A 604 32.34 15.59 -1.44
C ALA A 604 32.85 16.05 -0.09
N GLU A 605 33.95 16.80 -0.12
CA GLU A 605 34.53 17.48 1.03
C GLU A 605 34.89 18.91 0.66
N VAL A 606 34.90 19.82 1.62
CA VAL A 606 35.26 21.20 1.41
C VAL A 606 36.49 21.57 2.26
N GLU A 607 37.47 22.20 1.63
CA GLU A 607 38.61 22.84 2.28
C GLU A 607 38.33 24.34 2.41
N GLY A 608 38.55 24.89 3.59
CA GLY A 608 38.31 26.30 3.96
C GLY A 608 37.53 26.41 5.26
N GLN A 609 37.99 27.24 6.18
CA GLN A 609 37.28 27.47 7.44
C GLN A 609 35.93 28.12 7.19
N GLY A 610 34.89 27.68 7.90
CA GLY A 610 33.53 28.21 7.83
C GLY A 610 32.74 27.86 6.55
N TRP A 611 33.22 26.89 5.75
CA TRP A 611 32.49 26.37 4.59
C TRP A 611 31.82 25.04 4.92
N GLU A 612 30.67 24.81 4.30
CA GLU A 612 29.88 23.59 4.39
C GLU A 612 29.51 23.09 3.00
N VAL A 613 29.50 21.77 2.80
CA VAL A 613 29.13 21.11 1.56
C VAL A 613 28.02 20.10 1.80
N VAL A 614 27.09 20.01 0.87
CA VAL A 614 26.02 19.00 0.85
C VAL A 614 26.03 18.31 -0.50
N VAL A 615 25.98 16.98 -0.47
CA VAL A 615 25.81 16.11 -1.62
C VAL A 615 24.34 15.69 -1.64
N PRO A 616 23.47 16.32 -2.43
CA PRO A 616 22.03 16.00 -2.39
C PRO A 616 21.73 14.56 -2.80
N ASN A 617 22.52 14.04 -3.76
CA ASN A 617 22.43 12.67 -4.22
C ASN A 617 23.82 12.02 -4.23
N ALA A 618 23.97 10.90 -3.54
CA ALA A 618 25.23 10.14 -3.50
C ALA A 618 25.43 9.24 -4.73
N LEU A 619 24.43 9.11 -5.59
CA LEU A 619 24.45 8.24 -6.76
C LEU A 619 24.21 9.05 -8.05
N ALA A 620 24.81 8.59 -9.14
CA ALA A 620 24.51 9.06 -10.48
C ALA A 620 24.72 7.90 -11.47
N THR A 621 24.08 7.97 -12.63
CA THR A 621 24.27 6.95 -13.67
C THR A 621 24.46 7.59 -15.03
N ALA A 622 25.24 6.94 -15.89
CA ALA A 622 25.38 7.32 -17.29
C ALA A 622 25.58 6.08 -18.18
N LYS A 623 24.95 6.10 -19.35
CA LYS A 623 25.15 5.07 -20.39
C LYS A 623 26.54 5.21 -21.02
N GLU A 624 27.02 4.14 -21.62
CA GLU A 624 28.29 4.13 -22.34
C GLU A 624 28.33 5.27 -23.40
N GLY A 625 29.37 6.08 -23.32
CA GLY A 625 29.56 7.26 -24.17
C GLY A 625 28.81 8.52 -23.74
N GLU A 626 27.84 8.42 -22.86
CA GLU A 626 27.05 9.53 -22.36
C GLU A 626 27.67 10.22 -21.16
N SER A 627 27.10 11.35 -20.78
CA SER A 627 27.54 12.15 -19.65
C SER A 627 26.34 12.54 -18.79
N VAL A 628 26.57 12.62 -17.48
CA VAL A 628 25.61 13.14 -16.50
C VAL A 628 26.24 14.29 -15.71
N ASP A 629 25.50 15.35 -15.49
CA ASP A 629 25.91 16.46 -14.63
C ASP A 629 25.44 16.19 -13.20
N VAL A 630 26.34 16.40 -12.25
CA VAL A 630 26.08 16.25 -10.81
C VAL A 630 26.37 17.57 -10.11
N THR A 631 25.48 17.95 -9.20
CA THR A 631 25.54 19.25 -8.53
C THR A 631 25.75 19.06 -7.04
N ILE A 632 26.77 19.73 -6.50
CA ILE A 632 27.10 19.76 -5.09
C ILE A 632 26.77 21.14 -4.55
N ALA A 633 25.97 21.22 -3.50
CA ALA A 633 25.63 22.46 -2.85
C ALA A 633 26.72 22.86 -1.84
N VAL A 634 27.02 24.16 -1.78
CA VAL A 634 28.02 24.70 -0.88
C VAL A 634 27.60 26.05 -0.32
N ARG A 635 27.82 26.28 0.97
CA ARG A 635 27.55 27.55 1.63
C ARG A 635 28.63 27.93 2.64
N ALA A 636 28.75 29.24 2.88
CA ALA A 636 29.48 29.74 4.04
C ALA A 636 28.55 29.68 5.26
N LYS A 637 29.01 29.12 6.39
CA LYS A 637 28.24 29.03 7.62
C LYS A 637 27.95 30.43 8.19
N ALA A 638 26.72 30.67 8.56
CA ALA A 638 26.30 31.94 9.14
C ALA A 638 27.00 32.15 10.52
N GLY A 639 27.49 33.38 10.75
CA GLY A 639 28.11 33.75 12.04
C GLY A 639 29.54 33.26 12.26
N GLU A 640 30.15 32.60 11.28
CA GLU A 640 31.57 32.24 11.32
C GLU A 640 32.42 33.15 10.42
N ASP A 641 33.67 33.38 10.79
CA ASP A 641 34.66 34.04 9.93
C ASP A 641 35.08 33.09 8.80
N ALA A 642 34.21 32.89 7.84
CA ALA A 642 34.48 32.02 6.70
C ALA A 642 35.60 32.61 5.83
N GLU A 643 36.54 31.78 5.44
CA GLU A 643 37.58 32.15 4.50
C GLU A 643 36.96 32.67 3.18
N LYS A 644 37.65 33.63 2.53
CA LYS A 644 37.19 34.19 1.25
C LYS A 644 37.09 33.18 0.13
N GLN A 645 37.76 32.05 0.25
CA GLN A 645 37.77 31.00 -0.77
C GLN A 645 37.55 29.65 -0.12
N GLY A 646 36.65 28.84 -0.71
CA GLY A 646 36.48 27.43 -0.43
C GLY A 646 36.89 26.57 -1.63
N ARG A 647 37.32 25.35 -1.37
CA ARG A 647 37.63 24.35 -2.40
C ARG A 647 36.78 23.12 -2.16
N VAL A 648 35.82 22.90 -3.03
CA VAL A 648 34.95 21.71 -2.99
C VAL A 648 35.60 20.62 -3.83
N TRP A 649 35.93 19.52 -3.19
CA TRP A 649 36.48 18.33 -3.84
C TRP A 649 35.37 17.29 -4.00
N LEU A 650 35.06 16.93 -5.23
CA LEU A 650 34.21 15.79 -5.54
C LEU A 650 35.08 14.58 -5.88
N ARG A 651 34.82 13.48 -5.20
CA ARG A 651 35.31 12.14 -5.54
C ARG A 651 34.16 11.37 -6.16
N VAL A 652 34.43 10.72 -7.29
CA VAL A 652 33.49 9.84 -8.00
C VAL A 652 34.16 8.48 -8.17
N THR A 653 33.43 7.41 -7.88
CA THR A 653 33.93 6.03 -8.02
C THR A 653 32.86 5.21 -8.74
N SER A 654 33.27 4.36 -9.68
CA SER A 654 32.38 3.41 -10.37
C SER A 654 31.97 2.30 -9.41
N GLU A 655 30.69 1.97 -9.37
CA GLU A 655 30.16 0.82 -8.63
C GLU A 655 30.47 -0.50 -9.34
N SER A 656 30.66 -0.46 -10.67
CA SER A 656 31.06 -1.63 -11.46
C SER A 656 32.53 -2.01 -11.27
N ASP A 657 33.40 -1.02 -11.01
CA ASP A 657 34.85 -1.23 -10.77
C ASP A 657 35.36 -0.19 -9.78
N GLY A 658 35.49 -0.58 -8.51
CA GLY A 658 35.95 0.29 -7.44
C GLY A 658 37.39 0.85 -7.65
N GLY A 659 38.15 0.31 -8.60
CA GLY A 659 39.46 0.85 -9.02
C GLY A 659 39.34 2.03 -9.98
N VAL A 660 38.16 2.24 -10.57
CA VAL A 660 37.91 3.33 -11.50
C VAL A 660 37.25 4.50 -10.75
N GLY A 661 38.01 5.57 -10.57
CA GLY A 661 37.52 6.78 -9.92
C GLY A 661 38.37 8.00 -10.20
N GLU A 662 37.81 9.17 -10.07
CA GLU A 662 38.50 10.45 -10.19
C GLU A 662 38.07 11.40 -9.07
N ARG A 663 39.00 12.36 -8.78
CA ARG A 663 38.74 13.47 -7.85
C ARG A 663 39.05 14.78 -8.53
N LYS A 664 38.11 15.74 -8.48
CA LYS A 664 38.26 17.08 -9.07
C LYS A 664 37.78 18.16 -8.11
N VAL A 665 38.32 19.36 -8.31
CA VAL A 665 38.03 20.52 -7.47
C VAL A 665 37.17 21.53 -8.17
N CYS A 666 36.24 22.13 -7.41
CA CYS A 666 35.54 23.35 -7.71
C CYS A 666 36.00 24.43 -6.72
N LYS A 667 36.29 25.63 -7.21
CA LYS A 667 36.74 26.75 -6.37
C LYS A 667 35.57 27.74 -6.23
N VAL A 668 35.10 27.94 -5.02
CA VAL A 668 34.08 28.93 -4.68
C VAL A 668 34.71 30.14 -4.02
N ARG A 669 34.12 31.29 -4.23
CA ARG A 669 34.65 32.55 -3.69
C ARG A 669 33.51 33.41 -3.17
N ARG A 670 33.56 33.74 -1.89
CA ARG A 670 32.69 34.74 -1.25
C ARG A 670 33.05 36.11 -1.80
N GLY A 671 32.05 36.84 -2.25
CA GLY A 671 32.19 38.19 -2.82
C GLY A 671 32.69 39.24 -1.83
#